data_258697e86bae7cf64a4979f2db8ddba1
#
_entry.id   258697e86bae7cf64a4979f2db8ddba1
#
_cell.length_a   1.000
_cell.length_b   1.000
_cell.length_c   1.000
_cell.angle_alpha   90.00
_cell.angle_beta   90.00
_cell.angle_gamma   90.00
#
_symmetry.space_group_name_H-M   'P 1'
#
loop_
_entity.id
_entity.type
_entity.pdbx_description
1 polymer ?
#
loop_
_entity_poly.entity_id
_entity_poly.type
_entity_poly.pdbx_seq_one_letter_code
_entity_poly.pdbx_strand_id
1 'polypeptide(L)'
;MTDVLEVYPKNFAEKIGYTELRNQLLQHCASPLGREVMLALEASRDYGEITRALGETHEMLSILSSSEVLPSLALVDCREALQRIRPLGTYIEEEELIELLRMLETLHALHHFFLEEQSEGSRSDESLVYRYPYLSKVVQGSSTFPKIEAHLRSLLTDEGKLRDNASRELLSIRTTLRDTERSLSGMLQRILQGAQREGWVERDVQPALRDGRLVIPMSPMHKRKIRGIVHDESATGKTVYVEPVELVEANNRIRELEGEERREVIRILTEVSNRLRPNIQHLLSSYATLAHLDFTLAKARWAREVDGICPTFSPEAEVEWYGAKHPLLLRSLRAQGRSVVPLDIRLEAPEARLLLISGPNAGGKSVCLKTVGLLQYLVQCGIPVPMQEHSRMGLFDKLYIDIGDEQSIEDDLSTYSSHLRNMKQFVRGCDGRSLLLIDEFGGGTEPTIGGAIAQALLHQFNEQGAFGVITTHYQNLKTYAEEHTGLINGAMLYDRHEMRPLFRLSIGRPGSSFAIEIARKIGLPEEILDEVTEQVGSDYVAMDKYLQDIIRDKRYWEGKRQTIRRDEKLLQEATDRYSEELSALKAQRKKILEDARREAQALIKEASGRIERTIREIREAEAERDQTRLIRQRLTDFGESLTEEDQEEQLAQAKKAQREVERILARRSRQKERKAQAKPSVSLTPKQTEDTPPPTQHGELQVGSVVRIDGQKALGTILSLTEREAVIALGALKTTIPRSRLHLASEAEARRHGRKSQPEVAVRSTQIIDQIHQKRLNFRQEIDVRGFRANEAVDAVAYFVDEALQLGVAQVRVLHGTGTGALRESIRSYLSGVSGVRDFHDEDVRFGGAGITVIEMN
;
A
#
# COMPACT_ATOMS: atom_id res chain seq x y z
N MET A 1 20.58 -22.85 20.88
CA MET A 1 21.15 -21.52 20.50
C MET A 1 20.05 -20.78 19.81
N THR A 2 19.77 -19.57 20.16
CA THR A 2 18.70 -18.76 19.54
C THR A 2 19.06 -18.49 18.08
N ASP A 3 18.17 -18.86 17.15
CA ASP A 3 18.36 -18.65 15.69
C ASP A 3 18.10 -17.17 15.30
N VAL A 4 18.32 -16.26 16.24
CA VAL A 4 18.16 -14.80 16.05
C VAL A 4 19.45 -14.23 15.42
N LEU A 5 19.25 -13.34 14.46
CA LEU A 5 20.32 -12.56 13.82
C LEU A 5 21.10 -11.75 14.85
N GLU A 6 22.43 -11.87 14.83
CA GLU A 6 23.29 -11.02 15.69
C GLU A 6 23.40 -9.62 15.08
N VAL A 7 23.02 -8.62 15.86
CA VAL A 7 23.10 -7.21 15.44
C VAL A 7 23.95 -6.38 16.42
N TYR A 8 24.74 -5.44 15.91
CA TYR A 8 25.50 -4.52 16.72
C TYR A 8 25.57 -3.13 16.05
N PRO A 9 25.44 -2.04 16.81
CA PRO A 9 25.19 -1.93 18.25
C PRO A 9 23.75 -2.28 18.66
N LYS A 10 23.43 -2.23 19.94
CA LYS A 10 22.07 -2.57 20.47
C LYS A 10 20.96 -1.72 19.86
N ASN A 11 21.24 -0.46 19.50
CA ASN A 11 20.31 0.45 18.84
C ASN A 11 20.33 0.31 17.30
N PHE A 12 20.79 -0.83 16.77
CA PHE A 12 20.84 -1.13 15.34
C PHE A 12 19.52 -0.85 14.62
N ALA A 13 18.41 -1.34 15.18
CA ALA A 13 17.07 -1.19 14.59
C ALA A 13 16.66 0.29 14.43
N GLU A 14 17.03 1.14 15.37
CA GLU A 14 16.78 2.58 15.32
C GLU A 14 17.67 3.25 14.25
N LYS A 15 18.98 2.91 14.22
CA LYS A 15 19.95 3.48 13.28
C LYS A 15 19.57 3.21 11.81
N ILE A 16 19.02 2.05 11.50
CA ILE A 16 18.54 1.72 10.14
C ILE A 16 17.11 2.21 9.84
N GLY A 17 16.38 2.75 10.82
CA GLY A 17 15.00 3.22 10.67
C GLY A 17 13.94 2.10 10.78
N TYR A 18 14.28 0.90 11.26
CA TYR A 18 13.34 -0.20 11.43
C TYR A 18 12.25 0.10 12.45
N THR A 19 12.55 0.83 13.51
CA THR A 19 11.56 1.21 14.55
C THR A 19 10.39 2.01 13.95
N GLU A 20 10.68 2.96 13.06
CA GLU A 20 9.65 3.74 12.35
C GLU A 20 8.86 2.85 11.39
N LEU A 21 9.55 1.98 10.65
CA LEU A 21 8.92 1.05 9.74
C LEU A 21 8.02 0.05 10.47
N ARG A 22 8.44 -0.48 11.62
CA ARG A 22 7.63 -1.37 12.46
C ARG A 22 6.34 -0.68 12.91
N ASN A 23 6.38 0.61 13.25
CA ASN A 23 5.17 1.37 13.58
C ASN A 23 4.21 1.48 12.38
N GLN A 24 4.73 1.56 11.16
CA GLN A 24 3.88 1.52 9.95
C GLN A 24 3.26 0.13 9.77
N LEU A 25 4.02 -0.94 9.93
CA LEU A 25 3.51 -2.32 9.85
C LEU A 25 2.38 -2.59 10.86
N LEU A 26 2.52 -2.08 12.10
CA LEU A 26 1.49 -2.20 13.14
C LEU A 26 0.15 -1.57 12.74
N GLN A 27 0.15 -0.54 11.89
CA GLN A 27 -1.08 0.08 11.38
C GLN A 27 -1.84 -0.82 10.39
N HIS A 28 -1.16 -1.78 9.76
CA HIS A 28 -1.75 -2.72 8.82
C HIS A 28 -2.33 -3.98 9.50
N CYS A 29 -2.02 -4.24 10.77
CA CYS A 29 -2.63 -5.32 11.55
C CYS A 29 -4.12 -5.03 11.79
N ALA A 30 -4.97 -6.00 11.51
CA ALA A 30 -6.41 -5.89 11.67
C ALA A 30 -6.87 -6.12 13.13
N SER A 31 -6.07 -6.83 13.93
CA SER A 31 -6.40 -7.23 15.30
C SER A 31 -5.26 -6.89 16.29
N PRO A 32 -5.56 -6.82 17.60
CA PRO A 32 -4.53 -6.75 18.64
C PRO A 32 -3.57 -7.94 18.61
N LEU A 33 -4.08 -9.12 18.22
CA LEU A 33 -3.32 -10.37 18.15
C LEU A 33 -2.17 -10.30 17.14
N GLY A 34 -2.42 -9.80 15.94
CA GLY A 34 -1.39 -9.61 14.92
C GLY A 34 -0.35 -8.56 15.33
N ARG A 35 -0.78 -7.52 16.08
CA ARG A 35 0.15 -6.50 16.63
C ARG A 35 1.09 -7.09 17.65
N GLU A 36 0.62 -8.00 18.52
CA GLU A 36 1.44 -8.69 19.49
C GLU A 36 2.57 -9.49 18.81
N VAL A 37 2.22 -10.27 17.78
CA VAL A 37 3.20 -11.02 16.97
C VAL A 37 4.20 -10.08 16.29
N MET A 38 3.73 -8.96 15.73
CA MET A 38 4.61 -7.96 15.07
C MET A 38 5.58 -7.31 16.06
N LEU A 39 5.16 -7.05 17.30
CA LEU A 39 6.03 -6.46 18.32
C LEU A 39 7.10 -7.43 18.82
N ALA A 40 6.81 -8.73 18.81
CA ALA A 40 7.74 -9.79 19.17
C ALA A 40 8.65 -10.25 18.03
N LEU A 41 8.50 -9.67 16.83
CA LEU A 41 9.27 -10.07 15.65
C LEU A 41 10.74 -9.70 15.79
N GLU A 42 11.60 -10.69 15.66
CA GLU A 42 13.04 -10.55 15.55
C GLU A 42 13.54 -11.14 14.22
N ALA A 43 14.65 -10.62 13.71
CA ALA A 43 15.23 -11.15 12.48
C ALA A 43 15.87 -12.51 12.74
N SER A 44 15.59 -13.50 11.89
CA SER A 44 16.11 -14.85 12.00
C SER A 44 17.40 -15.02 11.19
N ARG A 45 18.23 -16.01 11.55
CA ARG A 45 19.33 -16.55 10.75
C ARG A 45 19.08 -17.98 10.28
N ASP A 46 17.88 -18.51 10.49
CA ASP A 46 17.48 -19.80 9.95
C ASP A 46 16.91 -19.63 8.53
N TYR A 47 17.60 -20.22 7.56
CA TYR A 47 17.20 -20.16 6.16
C TYR A 47 15.80 -20.71 5.90
N GLY A 48 15.45 -21.82 6.58
CA GLY A 48 14.15 -22.48 6.43
C GLY A 48 13.01 -21.65 6.98
N GLU A 49 13.23 -21.00 8.12
CA GLU A 49 12.27 -20.10 8.74
C GLU A 49 12.01 -18.85 7.87
N ILE A 50 13.07 -18.20 7.41
CA ILE A 50 12.99 -17.01 6.55
C ILE A 50 12.27 -17.35 5.23
N THR A 51 12.67 -18.45 4.58
CA THR A 51 12.07 -18.87 3.31
C THR A 51 10.58 -19.18 3.46
N ARG A 52 10.20 -19.82 4.58
CA ARG A 52 8.80 -20.08 4.90
C ARG A 52 8.03 -18.77 5.10
N ALA A 53 8.54 -17.85 5.92
CA ALA A 53 7.90 -16.59 6.21
C ALA A 53 7.75 -15.69 4.96
N LEU A 54 8.74 -15.71 4.07
CA LEU A 54 8.64 -15.04 2.76
C LEU A 54 7.62 -15.74 1.85
N GLY A 55 7.58 -17.07 1.83
CA GLY A 55 6.60 -17.85 1.07
C GLY A 55 5.16 -17.57 1.51
N GLU A 56 4.90 -17.59 2.81
CA GLU A 56 3.59 -17.23 3.39
C GLU A 56 3.17 -15.81 3.00
N THR A 57 4.11 -14.85 3.06
CA THR A 57 3.82 -13.46 2.70
C THR A 57 3.64 -13.28 1.19
N HIS A 58 4.36 -14.03 0.37
CA HIS A 58 4.21 -14.04 -1.08
C HIS A 58 2.83 -14.58 -1.52
N GLU A 59 2.38 -15.68 -0.92
CA GLU A 59 1.05 -16.23 -1.17
C GLU A 59 -0.05 -15.24 -0.73
N MET A 60 0.10 -14.61 0.44
CA MET A 60 -0.83 -13.61 0.92
C MET A 60 -0.87 -12.36 0.01
N LEU A 61 0.27 -11.93 -0.52
CA LEU A 61 0.37 -10.84 -1.49
C LEU A 61 -0.32 -11.20 -2.82
N SER A 62 -0.20 -12.46 -3.25
CA SER A 62 -0.88 -12.98 -4.43
C SER A 62 -2.40 -12.97 -4.26
N ILE A 63 -2.91 -13.35 -3.08
CA ILE A 63 -4.34 -13.27 -2.73
C ILE A 63 -4.82 -11.81 -2.81
N LEU A 64 -4.08 -10.86 -2.20
CA LEU A 64 -4.42 -9.44 -2.22
C LEU A 64 -4.39 -8.81 -3.61
N SER A 65 -3.70 -9.43 -4.57
CA SER A 65 -3.59 -8.99 -5.96
C SER A 65 -4.62 -9.68 -6.88
N SER A 66 -5.25 -10.75 -6.40
CA SER A 66 -6.31 -11.48 -7.10
C SER A 66 -7.70 -10.85 -6.85
N SER A 67 -8.73 -11.38 -7.48
CA SER A 67 -10.14 -11.04 -7.23
C SER A 67 -10.75 -11.79 -6.03
N GLU A 68 -9.98 -12.58 -5.33
CA GLU A 68 -10.46 -13.38 -4.20
C GLU A 68 -10.63 -12.54 -2.94
N VAL A 69 -11.65 -12.84 -2.17
CA VAL A 69 -11.96 -12.14 -0.92
C VAL A 69 -11.53 -12.99 0.25
N LEU A 70 -10.46 -12.57 0.91
CA LEU A 70 -10.00 -13.21 2.15
C LEU A 70 -11.01 -12.93 3.28
N PRO A 71 -11.38 -13.93 4.11
CA PRO A 71 -12.16 -13.72 5.33
C PRO A 71 -11.55 -12.66 6.24
N SER A 72 -12.39 -11.86 6.92
CA SER A 72 -11.92 -10.76 7.78
C SER A 72 -11.17 -11.29 9.00
N LEU A 73 -9.98 -10.74 9.26
CA LEU A 73 -9.17 -11.04 10.46
C LEU A 73 -9.30 -9.98 11.57
N ALA A 74 -10.29 -9.08 11.46
CA ALA A 74 -10.57 -8.07 12.48
C ALA A 74 -11.31 -8.72 13.68
N LEU A 75 -10.57 -9.39 14.55
CA LEU A 75 -11.09 -10.18 15.67
C LEU A 75 -10.78 -9.54 17.02
N VAL A 76 -11.67 -9.75 17.98
CA VAL A 76 -11.48 -9.38 19.38
C VAL A 76 -10.74 -10.52 20.10
N ASP A 77 -9.85 -10.16 21.01
CA ASP A 77 -9.09 -11.12 21.79
C ASP A 77 -9.90 -11.63 22.99
N CYS A 78 -10.31 -12.89 22.94
CA CYS A 78 -11.00 -13.56 24.04
C CYS A 78 -10.13 -14.58 24.80
N ARG A 79 -8.80 -14.52 24.65
CA ARG A 79 -7.89 -15.46 25.33
C ARG A 79 -7.99 -15.39 26.84
N GLU A 80 -8.14 -14.18 27.41
CA GLU A 80 -8.34 -13.99 28.86
C GLU A 80 -9.65 -14.61 29.32
N ALA A 81 -10.74 -14.43 28.59
CA ALA A 81 -12.04 -15.04 28.89
C ALA A 81 -11.94 -16.57 28.89
N LEU A 82 -11.26 -17.16 27.87
CA LEU A 82 -11.02 -18.60 27.82
C LEU A 82 -10.16 -19.11 29.00
N GLN A 83 -9.17 -18.34 29.44
CA GLN A 83 -8.36 -18.68 30.61
C GLN A 83 -9.16 -18.58 31.91
N ARG A 84 -10.02 -17.55 32.03
CA ARG A 84 -10.89 -17.33 33.19
C ARG A 84 -11.88 -18.47 33.42
N ILE A 85 -12.37 -19.11 32.35
CA ILE A 85 -13.33 -20.20 32.48
C ILE A 85 -12.70 -21.60 32.69
N ARG A 86 -11.39 -21.72 32.89
CA ARG A 86 -10.75 -23.01 33.19
C ARG A 86 -11.26 -23.66 34.49
N PRO A 87 -11.45 -22.94 35.62
CA PRO A 87 -12.03 -23.51 36.80
C PRO A 87 -13.50 -23.87 36.61
N LEU A 88 -13.97 -24.91 37.32
CA LEU A 88 -15.39 -25.27 37.31
C LEU A 88 -16.21 -24.19 38.03
N GLY A 89 -17.42 -23.94 37.53
CA GLY A 89 -18.33 -22.96 38.14
C GLY A 89 -18.15 -21.51 37.61
N THR A 90 -17.10 -21.23 36.84
CA THR A 90 -16.95 -19.95 36.13
C THR A 90 -17.66 -19.99 34.78
N TYR A 91 -18.00 -18.84 34.26
CA TYR A 91 -18.69 -18.74 32.98
C TYR A 91 -18.12 -17.57 32.14
N ILE A 92 -18.34 -17.65 30.82
CA ILE A 92 -18.02 -16.62 29.84
C ILE A 92 -19.24 -15.70 29.68
N GLU A 93 -19.03 -14.41 29.53
CA GLU A 93 -20.09 -13.41 29.35
C GLU A 93 -20.69 -13.46 27.94
N GLU A 94 -21.92 -12.95 27.76
CA GLU A 94 -22.61 -12.93 26.47
C GLU A 94 -21.81 -12.21 25.39
N GLU A 95 -21.20 -11.07 25.72
CA GLU A 95 -20.40 -10.25 24.81
C GLU A 95 -19.11 -10.95 24.37
N GLU A 96 -18.50 -11.72 25.24
CA GLU A 96 -17.33 -12.54 24.92
C GLU A 96 -17.70 -13.78 24.07
N LEU A 97 -18.90 -14.33 24.29
CA LEU A 97 -19.40 -15.47 23.51
C LEU A 97 -19.66 -15.12 22.05
N ILE A 98 -20.21 -13.94 21.75
CA ILE A 98 -20.43 -13.54 20.36
C ILE A 98 -19.10 -13.31 19.64
N GLU A 99 -18.10 -12.75 20.32
CA GLU A 99 -16.77 -12.58 19.74
C GLU A 99 -16.07 -13.94 19.54
N LEU A 100 -16.26 -14.87 20.46
CA LEU A 100 -15.78 -16.24 20.27
C LEU A 100 -16.47 -16.92 19.10
N LEU A 101 -17.78 -16.74 18.93
CA LEU A 101 -18.52 -17.26 17.78
C LEU A 101 -17.96 -16.70 16.46
N ARG A 102 -17.74 -15.38 16.37
CA ARG A 102 -17.15 -14.72 15.21
C ARG A 102 -15.76 -15.28 14.88
N MET A 103 -14.95 -15.53 15.91
CA MET A 103 -13.65 -16.17 15.75
C MET A 103 -13.78 -17.58 15.16
N LEU A 104 -14.73 -18.39 15.66
CA LEU A 104 -14.97 -19.73 15.14
C LEU A 104 -15.45 -19.73 13.69
N GLU A 105 -16.36 -18.81 13.34
CA GLU A 105 -16.86 -18.63 11.98
C GLU A 105 -15.73 -18.19 11.03
N THR A 106 -14.88 -17.26 11.48
CA THR A 106 -13.70 -16.84 10.70
C THR A 106 -12.74 -17.98 10.49
N LEU A 107 -12.45 -18.76 11.53
CA LEU A 107 -11.59 -19.92 11.45
C LEU A 107 -12.15 -20.99 10.49
N HIS A 108 -13.45 -21.24 10.53
CA HIS A 108 -14.14 -22.14 9.62
C HIS A 108 -14.02 -21.64 8.16
N ALA A 109 -14.27 -20.35 7.94
CA ALA A 109 -14.15 -19.73 6.61
C ALA A 109 -12.70 -19.79 6.07
N LEU A 110 -11.69 -19.60 6.93
CA LEU A 110 -10.28 -19.72 6.55
C LEU A 110 -9.90 -21.17 6.24
N HIS A 111 -10.40 -22.15 6.99
CA HIS A 111 -10.21 -23.56 6.67
C HIS A 111 -10.79 -23.90 5.28
N HIS A 112 -12.01 -23.45 5.01
CA HIS A 112 -12.64 -23.62 3.70
C HIS A 112 -11.81 -22.93 2.59
N PHE A 113 -11.36 -21.70 2.81
CA PHE A 113 -10.61 -20.91 1.82
C PHE A 113 -9.24 -21.54 1.48
N PHE A 114 -8.50 -21.99 2.48
CA PHE A 114 -7.12 -22.47 2.28
C PHE A 114 -7.00 -23.97 2.06
N LEU A 115 -7.97 -24.77 2.52
CA LEU A 115 -7.91 -26.23 2.46
C LEU A 115 -8.88 -26.83 1.44
N GLU A 116 -9.55 -25.98 0.63
CA GLU A 116 -10.37 -26.45 -0.48
C GLU A 116 -9.47 -27.04 -1.57
N GLU A 117 -9.73 -28.32 -1.93
CA GLU A 117 -8.96 -29.05 -2.92
C GLU A 117 -9.20 -28.46 -4.32
N GLN A 118 -8.13 -28.22 -5.09
CA GLN A 118 -8.27 -27.98 -6.51
C GLN A 118 -8.66 -29.29 -7.20
N SER A 119 -9.94 -29.46 -7.46
CA SER A 119 -10.48 -30.55 -8.27
C SER A 119 -10.33 -30.24 -9.78
N GLU A 120 -9.09 -30.09 -10.27
CA GLU A 120 -8.80 -30.12 -11.71
C GLU A 120 -7.84 -31.27 -12.05
N GLY A 121 -8.45 -32.41 -12.41
CA GLY A 121 -7.99 -33.30 -13.47
C GLY A 121 -6.55 -33.79 -13.42
N SER A 122 -6.18 -34.60 -12.41
CA SER A 122 -5.24 -35.73 -12.63
C SER A 122 -5.30 -36.70 -11.45
N ARG A 123 -5.97 -37.80 -11.68
CA ARG A 123 -5.82 -38.98 -10.83
C ARG A 123 -4.44 -39.64 -11.14
N SER A 124 -3.41 -39.20 -10.46
CA SER A 124 -2.20 -40.02 -10.19
C SER A 124 -1.24 -39.23 -9.30
N ASP A 125 -1.04 -39.74 -8.13
CA ASP A 125 -0.14 -39.43 -7.04
C ASP A 125 -0.73 -38.73 -5.81
N GLU A 126 -0.46 -39.38 -4.67
CA GLU A 126 -1.03 -39.17 -3.34
C GLU A 126 -0.65 -37.84 -2.60
N SER A 127 -0.37 -36.74 -3.29
CA SER A 127 -0.13 -35.47 -2.62
C SER A 127 -1.25 -34.47 -2.92
N LEU A 128 -2.04 -34.13 -1.91
CA LEU A 128 -2.99 -33.02 -1.94
C LEU A 128 -2.23 -31.73 -2.29
N VAL A 129 -2.50 -31.17 -3.47
CA VAL A 129 -1.90 -29.90 -3.91
C VAL A 129 -2.86 -28.77 -3.54
N TYR A 130 -2.52 -28.03 -2.49
CA TYR A 130 -3.23 -26.81 -2.11
C TYR A 130 -2.78 -25.64 -2.99
N ARG A 131 -3.70 -24.73 -3.27
CA ARG A 131 -3.42 -23.54 -4.05
C ARG A 131 -2.40 -22.62 -3.38
N TYR A 132 -2.41 -22.57 -2.04
CA TYR A 132 -1.52 -21.77 -1.20
C TYR A 132 -0.80 -22.69 -0.19
N PRO A 133 0.25 -23.42 -0.61
CA PRO A 133 0.84 -24.47 0.21
C PRO A 133 1.46 -24.00 1.52
N TYR A 134 2.01 -22.80 1.59
CA TYR A 134 2.56 -22.25 2.84
C TYR A 134 1.46 -21.86 3.82
N LEU A 135 0.47 -21.11 3.39
CA LEU A 135 -0.65 -20.67 4.23
C LEU A 135 -1.56 -21.83 4.63
N SER A 136 -1.75 -22.83 3.75
CA SER A 136 -2.48 -24.05 4.08
C SER A 136 -1.85 -24.80 5.24
N LYS A 137 -0.51 -24.89 5.29
CA LYS A 137 0.21 -25.52 6.43
C LYS A 137 -0.02 -24.77 7.75
N VAL A 138 -0.08 -23.43 7.70
CA VAL A 138 -0.39 -22.61 8.88
C VAL A 138 -1.79 -22.92 9.40
N VAL A 139 -2.78 -22.98 8.49
CA VAL A 139 -4.18 -23.23 8.83
C VAL A 139 -4.41 -24.67 9.31
N GLN A 140 -3.71 -25.67 8.72
CA GLN A 140 -3.75 -27.07 9.17
C GLN A 140 -3.32 -27.25 10.63
N GLY A 141 -2.51 -26.34 11.19
CA GLY A 141 -2.10 -26.34 12.58
C GLY A 141 -3.23 -25.97 13.56
N SER A 142 -4.38 -25.50 13.08
CA SER A 142 -5.55 -25.14 13.88
C SER A 142 -6.69 -26.16 13.72
N SER A 143 -7.64 -26.13 14.65
CA SER A 143 -8.80 -27.04 14.64
C SER A 143 -10.10 -26.25 14.48
N THR A 144 -11.01 -26.72 13.66
CA THR A 144 -12.39 -26.19 13.58
C THR A 144 -13.30 -26.82 14.63
N PHE A 145 -14.35 -26.10 15.05
CA PHE A 145 -15.26 -26.52 16.12
C PHE A 145 -16.73 -26.43 15.67
N PRO A 146 -17.15 -27.12 14.58
CA PRO A 146 -18.48 -26.97 14.01
C PRO A 146 -19.63 -27.26 14.97
N LYS A 147 -19.43 -28.16 15.93
CA LYS A 147 -20.45 -28.47 16.97
C LYS A 147 -20.59 -27.32 17.95
N ILE A 148 -19.50 -26.69 18.35
CA ILE A 148 -19.53 -25.53 19.27
C ILE A 148 -20.12 -24.34 18.53
N GLU A 149 -19.67 -24.06 17.33
CA GLU A 149 -20.19 -22.98 16.46
C GLU A 149 -21.71 -23.11 16.29
N ALA A 150 -22.21 -24.27 15.85
CA ALA A 150 -23.64 -24.50 15.66
C ALA A 150 -24.44 -24.33 16.98
N HIS A 151 -23.88 -24.77 18.10
CA HIS A 151 -24.50 -24.60 19.41
C HIS A 151 -24.56 -23.11 19.80
N LEU A 152 -23.45 -22.37 19.72
CA LEU A 152 -23.44 -20.94 20.04
C LEU A 152 -24.39 -20.15 19.12
N ARG A 153 -24.40 -20.45 17.82
CA ARG A 153 -25.33 -19.82 16.85
C ARG A 153 -26.81 -20.10 17.19
N SER A 154 -27.11 -21.27 17.78
CA SER A 154 -28.47 -21.59 18.23
C SER A 154 -28.88 -20.82 19.50
N LEU A 155 -27.92 -20.41 20.33
CA LEU A 155 -28.17 -19.74 21.57
C LEU A 155 -28.15 -18.21 21.48
N LEU A 156 -27.32 -17.65 20.59
CA LEU A 156 -27.10 -16.21 20.46
C LEU A 156 -27.92 -15.57 19.36
N THR A 157 -28.32 -14.33 19.55
CA THR A 157 -28.82 -13.44 18.51
C THR A 157 -27.66 -12.81 17.78
N ASP A 158 -27.91 -12.17 16.64
CA ASP A 158 -26.89 -11.44 15.87
C ASP A 158 -26.30 -10.25 16.66
N GLU A 159 -27.04 -9.74 17.66
CA GLU A 159 -26.62 -8.68 18.58
C GLU A 159 -25.79 -9.20 19.77
N GLY A 160 -25.59 -10.53 19.86
CA GLY A 160 -24.81 -11.17 20.92
C GLY A 160 -25.58 -11.46 22.23
N LYS A 161 -26.90 -11.31 22.25
CA LYS A 161 -27.73 -11.66 23.39
C LYS A 161 -28.25 -13.09 23.30
N LEU A 162 -28.48 -13.74 24.46
CA LEU A 162 -29.14 -15.04 24.50
C LEU A 162 -30.56 -14.94 23.93
N ARG A 163 -30.87 -15.84 23.01
CA ARG A 163 -32.21 -15.97 22.42
C ARG A 163 -33.21 -16.34 23.50
N ASP A 164 -34.45 -15.90 23.36
CA ASP A 164 -35.53 -16.25 24.31
C ASP A 164 -35.71 -17.77 24.41
N ASN A 165 -35.51 -18.49 23.34
CA ASN A 165 -35.63 -19.94 23.25
C ASN A 165 -34.32 -20.70 23.58
N ALA A 166 -33.30 -20.01 24.12
CA ALA A 166 -32.06 -20.66 24.57
C ALA A 166 -32.28 -21.77 25.59
N SER A 167 -33.31 -21.62 26.45
CA SER A 167 -33.88 -22.70 27.25
C SER A 167 -35.40 -22.57 27.36
N ARG A 168 -36.08 -23.66 27.72
CA ARG A 168 -37.54 -23.61 27.96
C ARG A 168 -37.87 -22.70 29.13
N GLU A 169 -37.07 -22.75 30.16
CA GLU A 169 -37.17 -21.95 31.37
C GLU A 169 -37.03 -20.46 31.06
N LEU A 170 -36.01 -20.07 30.31
CA LEU A 170 -35.76 -18.67 29.91
C LEU A 170 -36.94 -18.12 29.09
N LEU A 171 -37.44 -18.88 28.15
CA LEU A 171 -38.59 -18.51 27.32
C LEU A 171 -39.82 -18.27 28.22
N SER A 172 -40.10 -19.14 29.17
CA SER A 172 -41.22 -19.02 30.12
C SER A 172 -41.08 -17.78 31.00
N ILE A 173 -39.89 -17.54 31.54
CA ILE A 173 -39.58 -16.40 32.40
C ILE A 173 -39.77 -15.08 31.61
N ARG A 174 -39.16 -14.96 30.43
CA ARG A 174 -39.26 -13.77 29.60
C ARG A 174 -40.67 -13.50 29.09
N THR A 175 -41.43 -14.56 28.76
CA THR A 175 -42.83 -14.42 28.38
C THR A 175 -43.64 -13.88 29.55
N THR A 176 -43.50 -14.52 30.75
CA THR A 176 -44.19 -14.07 31.95
C THR A 176 -43.80 -12.65 32.34
N LEU A 177 -42.52 -12.29 32.23
CA LEU A 177 -42.03 -10.93 32.52
C LEU A 177 -42.72 -9.90 31.62
N ARG A 178 -42.73 -10.11 30.29
CA ARG A 178 -43.40 -9.22 29.32
C ARG A 178 -44.90 -9.11 29.55
N ASP A 179 -45.56 -10.20 29.89
CA ASP A 179 -47.00 -10.20 30.19
C ASP A 179 -47.30 -9.45 31.49
N THR A 180 -46.42 -9.59 32.51
CA THR A 180 -46.55 -8.87 33.79
C THR A 180 -46.29 -7.36 33.56
N GLU A 181 -45.27 -6.98 32.78
CA GLU A 181 -44.99 -5.58 32.42
C GLU A 181 -46.14 -4.93 31.65
N ARG A 182 -46.72 -5.66 30.66
CA ARG A 182 -47.89 -5.16 29.91
C ARG A 182 -49.08 -4.99 30.82
N SER A 183 -49.35 -5.95 31.71
CA SER A 183 -50.43 -5.88 32.68
C SER A 183 -50.24 -4.69 33.64
N LEU A 184 -49.03 -4.51 34.14
CA LEU A 184 -48.64 -3.41 35.01
C LEU A 184 -48.86 -2.05 34.33
N SER A 185 -48.39 -1.91 33.08
CA SER A 185 -48.57 -0.69 32.30
C SER A 185 -50.05 -0.36 32.10
N GLY A 186 -50.86 -1.37 31.80
CA GLY A 186 -52.33 -1.22 31.69
C GLY A 186 -53.03 -0.86 33.00
N MET A 187 -52.58 -1.41 34.14
CA MET A 187 -53.06 -1.08 35.46
C MET A 187 -52.70 0.35 35.84
N LEU A 188 -51.46 0.74 35.65
CA LEU A 188 -50.95 2.07 35.95
C LEU A 188 -51.70 3.15 35.17
N GLN A 189 -51.93 2.95 33.87
CA GLN A 189 -52.71 3.88 33.04
C GLN A 189 -54.15 4.04 33.57
N ARG A 190 -54.82 2.95 33.98
CA ARG A 190 -56.16 3.03 34.55
C ARG A 190 -56.17 3.82 35.87
N ILE A 191 -55.22 3.59 36.75
CA ILE A 191 -55.09 4.31 38.03
C ILE A 191 -54.78 5.76 37.79
N LEU A 192 -53.86 6.08 36.89
CA LEU A 192 -53.50 7.44 36.50
C LEU A 192 -54.66 8.21 35.91
N GLN A 193 -55.39 7.61 34.95
CA GLN A 193 -56.60 8.20 34.39
C GLN A 193 -57.68 8.42 35.43
N GLY A 194 -57.86 7.51 36.37
CA GLY A 194 -58.76 7.68 37.54
C GLY A 194 -58.34 8.86 38.39
N ALA A 195 -57.06 8.93 38.77
CA ALA A 195 -56.52 10.02 39.59
C ALA A 195 -56.58 11.40 38.87
N GLN A 196 -56.41 11.45 37.57
CA GLN A 196 -56.56 12.65 36.76
C GLN A 196 -58.01 13.13 36.66
N ARG A 197 -58.99 12.20 36.54
CA ARG A 197 -60.42 12.53 36.55
C ARG A 197 -60.89 13.09 37.88
N GLU A 198 -60.38 12.60 38.96
CA GLU A 198 -60.64 13.02 40.30
C GLU A 198 -59.83 14.29 40.71
N GLY A 199 -58.95 14.80 39.87
CA GLY A 199 -58.12 15.97 40.12
C GLY A 199 -57.00 15.76 41.14
N TRP A 200 -56.62 14.54 41.47
CA TRP A 200 -55.50 14.22 42.38
C TRP A 200 -54.13 14.34 41.74
N VAL A 201 -54.10 14.16 40.42
CA VAL A 201 -52.91 14.28 39.58
C VAL A 201 -53.23 15.20 38.37
N GLU A 202 -52.28 16.04 37.95
CA GLU A 202 -52.48 16.93 36.82
C GLU A 202 -52.63 16.14 35.52
N ARG A 203 -53.30 16.68 34.50
CA ARG A 203 -53.64 15.96 33.27
C ARG A 203 -52.46 15.64 32.38
N ASP A 204 -51.37 16.36 32.54
CA ASP A 204 -50.13 16.24 31.77
C ASP A 204 -49.08 15.32 32.46
N VAL A 205 -49.33 14.90 33.71
CA VAL A 205 -48.42 14.03 34.43
C VAL A 205 -48.42 12.64 33.82
N GLN A 206 -47.18 12.14 33.58
CA GLN A 206 -46.91 10.78 33.14
C GLN A 206 -46.27 9.99 34.26
N PRO A 207 -46.40 8.63 34.24
CA PRO A 207 -45.69 7.76 35.18
C PRO A 207 -44.20 8.01 35.14
N ALA A 208 -43.52 7.86 36.26
CA ALA A 208 -42.06 7.96 36.35
C ALA A 208 -41.49 6.62 36.86
N LEU A 209 -40.22 6.39 36.48
CA LEU A 209 -39.46 5.24 37.02
C LEU A 209 -38.59 5.76 38.18
N ARG A 210 -38.74 5.14 39.38
CA ARG A 210 -37.91 5.36 40.56
C ARG A 210 -37.47 4.04 41.16
N ASP A 211 -36.18 3.90 41.35
CA ASP A 211 -35.53 2.65 41.82
C ASP A 211 -36.04 1.37 41.10
N GLY A 212 -36.25 1.47 39.79
CA GLY A 212 -36.76 0.36 38.97
C GLY A 212 -38.25 0.07 39.18
N ARG A 213 -39.03 0.99 39.82
CA ARG A 213 -40.46 0.87 40.01
C ARG A 213 -41.23 1.96 39.30
N LEU A 214 -42.35 1.59 38.70
CA LEU A 214 -43.27 2.53 38.10
C LEU A 214 -44.08 3.22 39.18
N VAL A 215 -43.96 4.54 39.24
CA VAL A 215 -44.60 5.38 40.28
C VAL A 215 -45.37 6.53 39.62
N ILE A 216 -46.38 7.05 40.35
CA ILE A 216 -47.15 8.21 39.92
C ILE A 216 -46.63 9.45 40.66
N PRO A 217 -46.10 10.47 39.92
CA PRO A 217 -45.75 11.72 40.55
C PRO A 217 -47.03 12.50 40.88
N MET A 218 -47.17 12.94 42.12
CA MET A 218 -48.32 13.68 42.56
C MET A 218 -47.97 14.72 43.61
N SER A 219 -48.91 15.68 43.85
CA SER A 219 -48.74 16.67 44.92
C SER A 219 -48.76 16.01 46.30
N PRO A 220 -47.95 16.43 47.26
CA PRO A 220 -47.98 15.94 48.66
C PRO A 220 -49.32 16.04 49.31
N MET A 221 -50.15 17.02 48.91
CA MET A 221 -51.53 17.23 49.44
C MET A 221 -52.43 16.04 49.12
N HIS A 222 -52.19 15.35 48.03
CA HIS A 222 -53.02 14.26 47.52
C HIS A 222 -52.44 12.87 47.80
N LYS A 223 -51.27 12.75 48.48
CA LYS A 223 -50.53 11.48 48.69
C LYS A 223 -51.37 10.40 49.39
N ARG A 224 -52.39 10.76 50.15
CA ARG A 224 -53.32 9.81 50.86
C ARG A 224 -54.49 9.37 49.96
N LYS A 225 -54.70 9.96 48.83
CA LYS A 225 -55.85 9.70 47.93
C LYS A 225 -55.63 8.41 47.12
N ILE A 226 -54.38 8.16 46.73
CA ILE A 226 -53.97 6.90 46.13
C ILE A 226 -53.39 6.06 47.29
N ARG A 227 -53.96 4.88 47.52
CA ARG A 227 -53.36 3.90 48.44
C ARG A 227 -52.09 3.38 47.85
N GLY A 228 -50.95 3.60 48.48
CA GLY A 228 -49.69 3.24 47.95
C GLY A 228 -48.50 3.53 48.86
N ILE A 229 -47.31 3.17 48.40
CA ILE A 229 -46.04 3.39 49.08
C ILE A 229 -45.40 4.66 48.45
N VAL A 230 -44.97 5.57 49.30
CA VAL A 230 -44.19 6.76 48.84
C VAL A 230 -42.72 6.32 48.81
N HIS A 231 -42.13 6.33 47.62
CA HIS A 231 -40.74 5.95 47.41
C HIS A 231 -39.77 7.11 47.51
N ASP A 232 -40.18 8.29 47.01
CA ASP A 232 -39.30 9.45 46.93
C ASP A 232 -40.08 10.76 46.96
N GLU A 233 -39.39 11.85 47.31
CA GLU A 233 -39.94 13.19 47.22
C GLU A 233 -38.99 14.03 46.36
N SER A 234 -39.53 14.92 45.53
CA SER A 234 -38.67 15.82 44.74
C SER A 234 -37.86 16.72 45.67
N ALA A 235 -36.65 17.12 45.22
CA ALA A 235 -35.74 17.98 45.97
C ALA A 235 -36.40 19.29 46.47
N THR A 236 -37.49 19.71 45.86
CA THR A 236 -38.29 20.91 46.24
C THR A 236 -39.45 20.54 47.19
N GLY A 237 -39.69 19.29 47.47
CA GLY A 237 -40.84 18.82 48.29
C GLY A 237 -42.21 19.01 47.62
N LYS A 238 -42.26 19.44 46.34
CA LYS A 238 -43.50 19.72 45.61
C LYS A 238 -44.15 18.49 44.98
N THR A 239 -43.40 17.44 44.80
CA THR A 239 -43.86 16.20 44.16
C THR A 239 -43.43 15.01 44.99
N VAL A 240 -44.38 14.10 45.25
CA VAL A 240 -44.13 12.78 45.85
C VAL A 240 -44.36 11.72 44.80
N TYR A 241 -43.57 10.68 44.86
CA TYR A 241 -43.63 9.53 43.95
C TYR A 241 -44.28 8.36 44.65
N VAL A 242 -45.53 8.07 44.25
CA VAL A 242 -46.34 7.05 44.89
C VAL A 242 -46.47 5.83 44.04
N GLU A 243 -46.12 4.67 44.59
CA GLU A 243 -46.41 3.35 44.00
C GLU A 243 -47.77 2.90 44.51
N PRO A 244 -48.82 2.80 43.69
CA PRO A 244 -50.12 2.27 44.09
C PRO A 244 -50.02 0.86 44.59
N VAL A 245 -50.81 0.49 45.61
CA VAL A 245 -50.80 -0.86 46.21
C VAL A 245 -51.05 -1.96 45.18
N GLU A 246 -51.92 -1.68 44.24
CA GLU A 246 -52.26 -2.60 43.14
C GLU A 246 -51.04 -2.94 42.23
N LEU A 247 -50.02 -2.06 42.21
CA LEU A 247 -48.84 -2.24 41.43
C LEU A 247 -47.69 -2.91 42.22
N VAL A 248 -47.75 -2.86 43.55
CA VAL A 248 -46.66 -3.38 44.42
C VAL A 248 -46.39 -4.86 44.15
N GLU A 249 -47.46 -5.68 44.12
CA GLU A 249 -47.30 -7.12 43.81
C GLU A 249 -46.75 -7.39 42.44
N ALA A 250 -47.19 -6.66 41.41
CA ALA A 250 -46.70 -6.80 40.06
C ALA A 250 -45.25 -6.35 39.93
N ASN A 251 -44.85 -5.20 40.54
CA ASN A 251 -43.46 -4.75 40.57
C ASN A 251 -42.55 -5.72 41.33
N ASN A 252 -43.01 -6.31 42.44
CA ASN A 252 -42.26 -7.34 43.16
C ASN A 252 -42.10 -8.61 42.28
N ARG A 253 -43.17 -9.01 41.58
CA ARG A 253 -43.11 -10.16 40.69
C ARG A 253 -42.15 -9.93 39.51
N ILE A 254 -42.09 -8.71 38.95
CA ILE A 254 -41.10 -8.34 37.92
C ILE A 254 -39.70 -8.54 38.48
N ARG A 255 -39.38 -8.01 39.65
CA ARG A 255 -38.06 -8.19 40.27
C ARG A 255 -37.68 -9.64 40.54
N GLU A 256 -38.64 -10.43 40.98
CA GLU A 256 -38.45 -11.88 41.15
C GLU A 256 -38.10 -12.52 39.82
N LEU A 257 -38.87 -12.22 38.75
CA LEU A 257 -38.65 -12.74 37.39
C LEU A 257 -37.32 -12.28 36.81
N GLU A 258 -36.92 -11.03 36.99
CA GLU A 258 -35.60 -10.51 36.60
C GLU A 258 -34.46 -11.29 37.31
N GLY A 259 -34.69 -11.56 38.62
CA GLY A 259 -33.76 -12.39 39.40
C GLY A 259 -33.72 -13.85 38.95
N GLU A 260 -34.88 -14.42 38.54
CA GLU A 260 -34.98 -15.74 37.94
C GLU A 260 -34.31 -15.79 36.59
N GLU A 261 -34.54 -14.77 35.70
CA GLU A 261 -33.89 -14.64 34.42
C GLU A 261 -32.37 -14.61 34.54
N ARG A 262 -31.87 -13.76 35.45
CA ARG A 262 -30.43 -13.65 35.67
C ARG A 262 -29.80 -14.97 36.11
N ARG A 263 -30.46 -15.71 37.00
CA ARG A 263 -29.99 -17.03 37.42
C ARG A 263 -30.00 -18.04 36.27
N GLU A 264 -31.02 -18.01 35.43
CA GLU A 264 -31.14 -18.90 34.28
C GLU A 264 -30.12 -18.57 33.20
N VAL A 265 -29.88 -17.28 32.92
CA VAL A 265 -28.80 -16.83 32.04
C VAL A 265 -27.44 -17.35 32.52
N ILE A 266 -27.11 -17.16 33.81
CA ILE A 266 -25.85 -17.68 34.38
C ILE A 266 -25.75 -19.19 34.25
N ARG A 267 -26.87 -19.93 34.47
CA ARG A 267 -26.90 -21.37 34.28
C ARG A 267 -26.57 -21.78 32.84
N ILE A 268 -27.17 -21.12 31.86
CA ILE A 268 -26.92 -21.38 30.44
C ILE A 268 -25.46 -21.06 30.10
N LEU A 269 -24.96 -19.90 30.50
CA LEU A 269 -23.56 -19.47 30.24
C LEU A 269 -22.57 -20.45 30.90
N THR A 270 -22.88 -20.97 32.10
CA THR A 270 -22.07 -21.99 32.78
C THR A 270 -22.08 -23.31 32.01
N GLU A 271 -23.23 -23.73 31.48
CA GLU A 271 -23.35 -24.94 30.67
C GLU A 271 -22.52 -24.82 29.37
N VAL A 272 -22.61 -23.69 28.69
CA VAL A 272 -21.79 -23.37 27.50
C VAL A 272 -20.29 -23.42 27.84
N SER A 273 -19.90 -22.77 28.93
CA SER A 273 -18.51 -22.79 29.42
C SER A 273 -18.01 -24.19 29.73
N ASN A 274 -18.87 -25.05 30.29
CA ASN A 274 -18.55 -26.47 30.53
C ASN A 274 -18.25 -27.23 29.23
N ARG A 275 -18.92 -26.89 28.13
CA ARG A 275 -18.67 -27.48 26.81
C ARG A 275 -17.41 -26.93 26.16
N LEU A 276 -17.02 -25.67 26.44
CA LEU A 276 -15.80 -25.05 25.94
C LEU A 276 -14.55 -25.60 26.65
N ARG A 277 -14.62 -25.88 27.96
CA ARG A 277 -13.46 -26.27 28.80
C ARG A 277 -12.56 -27.37 28.20
N PRO A 278 -13.08 -28.48 27.66
CA PRO A 278 -12.24 -29.52 27.10
C PRO A 278 -11.40 -29.04 25.90
N ASN A 279 -11.85 -27.98 25.24
CA ASN A 279 -11.26 -27.47 23.98
C ASN A 279 -10.45 -26.19 24.17
N ILE A 280 -10.31 -25.64 25.39
CA ILE A 280 -9.63 -24.35 25.63
C ILE A 280 -8.24 -24.32 25.04
N GLN A 281 -7.44 -25.38 25.15
CA GLN A 281 -6.09 -25.44 24.63
C GLN A 281 -6.07 -25.35 23.09
N HIS A 282 -7.00 -26.02 22.42
CA HIS A 282 -7.14 -25.96 20.96
C HIS A 282 -7.69 -24.61 20.49
N LEU A 283 -8.62 -24.00 21.25
CA LEU A 283 -9.12 -22.66 20.99
C LEU A 283 -8.01 -21.62 21.10
N LEU A 284 -7.16 -21.71 22.13
CA LEU A 284 -6.00 -20.82 22.28
C LEU A 284 -4.97 -21.02 21.16
N SER A 285 -4.74 -22.26 20.71
CA SER A 285 -3.91 -22.54 19.55
C SER A 285 -4.47 -21.93 18.27
N SER A 286 -5.81 -21.97 18.09
CA SER A 286 -6.47 -21.31 16.95
C SER A 286 -6.30 -19.80 16.95
N TYR A 287 -6.32 -19.15 18.12
CA TYR A 287 -5.98 -17.73 18.25
C TYR A 287 -4.53 -17.44 17.81
N ALA A 288 -3.57 -18.31 18.12
CA ALA A 288 -2.19 -18.15 17.67
C ALA A 288 -2.09 -18.25 16.13
N THR A 289 -2.83 -19.18 15.50
CA THR A 289 -2.93 -19.27 14.03
C THR A 289 -3.51 -18.00 13.41
N LEU A 290 -4.60 -17.48 13.99
CA LEU A 290 -5.24 -16.25 13.50
C LEU A 290 -4.33 -15.03 13.68
N ALA A 291 -3.61 -14.94 14.81
CA ALA A 291 -2.59 -13.91 15.04
C ALA A 291 -1.49 -13.93 13.97
N HIS A 292 -1.00 -15.13 13.65
CA HIS A 292 0.02 -15.31 12.60
C HIS A 292 -0.49 -14.95 11.20
N LEU A 293 -1.74 -15.30 10.88
CA LEU A 293 -2.35 -14.90 9.60
C LEU A 293 -2.57 -13.38 9.49
N ASP A 294 -3.02 -12.73 10.57
CA ASP A 294 -3.17 -11.26 10.60
C ASP A 294 -1.82 -10.55 10.47
N PHE A 295 -0.80 -11.06 11.16
CA PHE A 295 0.59 -10.59 11.01
C PHE A 295 1.10 -10.76 9.57
N THR A 296 0.86 -11.90 8.93
CA THR A 296 1.24 -12.16 7.54
C THR A 296 0.47 -11.26 6.57
N LEU A 297 -0.82 -11.03 6.83
CA LEU A 297 -1.65 -10.08 6.07
C LEU A 297 -1.13 -8.65 6.19
N ALA A 298 -0.68 -8.24 7.38
CA ALA A 298 -0.11 -6.91 7.61
C ALA A 298 1.18 -6.71 6.80
N LYS A 299 2.07 -7.72 6.77
CA LYS A 299 3.28 -7.70 5.91
C LYS A 299 2.92 -7.58 4.43
N ALA A 300 1.94 -8.34 3.94
CA ALA A 300 1.51 -8.30 2.56
C ALA A 300 0.86 -6.97 2.16
N ARG A 301 0.03 -6.37 3.03
CA ARG A 301 -0.58 -5.04 2.82
C ARG A 301 0.49 -3.96 2.72
N TRP A 302 1.45 -3.97 3.64
CA TRP A 302 2.56 -3.04 3.60
C TRP A 302 3.43 -3.23 2.36
N ALA A 303 3.75 -4.48 2.00
CA ALA A 303 4.51 -4.79 0.79
C ALA A 303 3.84 -4.23 -0.47
N ARG A 304 2.51 -4.36 -0.58
CA ARG A 304 1.75 -3.77 -1.70
C ARG A 304 1.85 -2.23 -1.75
N GLU A 305 1.90 -1.55 -0.58
CA GLU A 305 2.04 -0.09 -0.52
C GLU A 305 3.40 0.40 -1.04
N VAL A 306 4.47 -0.37 -0.76
CA VAL A 306 5.84 0.00 -1.14
C VAL A 306 6.33 -0.68 -2.43
N ASP A 307 5.47 -1.36 -3.18
CA ASP A 307 5.82 -2.19 -4.33
C ASP A 307 6.87 -3.26 -3.96
N GLY A 308 6.74 -3.84 -2.78
CA GLY A 308 7.65 -4.85 -2.23
C GLY A 308 7.44 -6.22 -2.87
N ILE A 309 8.53 -6.91 -3.11
CA ILE A 309 8.58 -8.28 -3.64
C ILE A 309 9.30 -9.20 -2.66
N CYS A 310 9.10 -10.50 -2.78
CA CYS A 310 9.93 -11.52 -2.14
C CYS A 310 11.09 -11.87 -3.10
N PRO A 311 12.32 -11.41 -2.83
CA PRO A 311 13.46 -11.71 -3.69
C PRO A 311 13.86 -13.19 -3.59
N THR A 312 14.65 -13.67 -4.56
CA THR A 312 15.29 -14.98 -4.44
C THR A 312 16.23 -14.96 -3.26
N PHE A 313 15.98 -15.82 -2.26
CA PHE A 313 16.77 -15.88 -1.03
C PHE A 313 17.72 -17.09 -1.08
N SER A 314 18.99 -16.87 -0.80
CA SER A 314 20.08 -17.88 -0.87
C SER A 314 20.61 -18.20 0.53
N PRO A 315 20.99 -19.46 0.82
CA PRO A 315 21.64 -19.81 2.08
C PRO A 315 23.08 -19.29 2.18
N GLU A 316 23.68 -18.86 1.06
CA GLU A 316 25.02 -18.31 1.00
C GLU A 316 24.98 -16.79 1.17
N ALA A 317 26.07 -16.19 1.69
CA ALA A 317 26.19 -14.74 1.81
C ALA A 317 26.44 -14.13 0.42
N GLU A 318 25.45 -13.39 -0.09
CA GLU A 318 25.54 -12.68 -1.37
C GLU A 318 24.63 -11.44 -1.37
N VAL A 319 25.00 -10.44 -2.15
CA VAL A 319 24.17 -9.24 -2.38
C VAL A 319 24.17 -8.97 -3.88
N GLU A 320 23.06 -9.24 -4.54
CA GLU A 320 22.87 -8.93 -5.95
C GLU A 320 21.49 -8.26 -6.12
N TRP A 321 21.44 -6.97 -5.86
CA TRP A 321 20.20 -6.20 -5.80
C TRP A 321 20.09 -5.23 -6.97
N TYR A 322 18.91 -5.18 -7.55
CA TYR A 322 18.56 -4.30 -8.65
C TYR A 322 17.33 -3.48 -8.30
N GLY A 323 17.43 -2.19 -8.53
CA GLY A 323 16.29 -1.29 -8.31
C GLY A 323 15.85 -1.17 -6.86
N ALA A 324 16.71 -1.47 -5.90
CA ALA A 324 16.38 -1.42 -4.47
C ALA A 324 16.08 0.01 -4.03
N LYS A 325 15.03 0.20 -3.22
CA LYS A 325 14.58 1.50 -2.73
C LYS A 325 14.45 1.48 -1.22
N HIS A 326 14.83 2.58 -0.56
CA HIS A 326 14.61 2.73 0.87
C HIS A 326 13.10 2.95 1.13
N PRO A 327 12.39 2.07 1.87
CA PRO A 327 10.93 2.11 1.96
C PRO A 327 10.41 3.38 2.64
N LEU A 328 11.04 3.88 3.70
CA LEU A 328 10.64 5.13 4.35
C LEU A 328 10.83 6.33 3.42
N LEU A 329 11.96 6.37 2.68
CA LEU A 329 12.22 7.43 1.71
C LEU A 329 11.24 7.34 0.53
N LEU A 330 10.91 6.12 0.08
CA LEU A 330 9.93 5.90 -0.98
C LEU A 330 8.57 6.51 -0.62
N ARG A 331 8.08 6.25 0.59
CA ARG A 331 6.81 6.80 1.09
C ARG A 331 6.85 8.33 1.21
N SER A 332 7.91 8.88 1.81
CA SER A 332 8.08 10.32 1.99
C SER A 332 8.12 11.08 0.66
N LEU A 333 8.92 10.60 -0.31
CA LEU A 333 9.04 11.26 -1.61
C LEU A 333 7.79 11.04 -2.48
N ARG A 334 7.14 9.87 -2.40
CA ARG A 334 5.87 9.61 -3.10
C ARG A 334 4.77 10.58 -2.63
N ALA A 335 4.71 10.88 -1.33
CA ALA A 335 3.78 11.89 -0.78
C ALA A 335 4.05 13.31 -1.33
N GLN A 336 5.30 13.62 -1.72
CA GLN A 336 5.72 14.88 -2.35
C GLN A 336 5.63 14.84 -3.90
N GLY A 337 5.12 13.78 -4.50
CA GLY A 337 5.10 13.60 -5.96
C GLY A 337 6.48 13.38 -6.59
N ARG A 338 7.49 13.01 -5.80
CA ARG A 338 8.88 12.76 -6.22
C ARG A 338 9.17 11.27 -6.24
N SER A 339 10.14 10.85 -7.07
CA SER A 339 10.58 9.46 -7.17
C SER A 339 11.91 9.25 -6.42
N VAL A 340 12.05 8.07 -5.80
CA VAL A 340 13.32 7.60 -5.23
C VAL A 340 14.23 7.13 -6.35
N VAL A 341 15.50 7.51 -6.29
CA VAL A 341 16.53 6.95 -7.18
C VAL A 341 16.87 5.55 -6.66
N PRO A 342 16.72 4.50 -7.49
CA PRO A 342 16.96 3.13 -7.07
C PRO A 342 18.45 2.84 -6.89
N LEU A 343 18.76 1.88 -6.00
CA LEU A 343 20.10 1.38 -5.73
C LEU A 343 20.29 0.04 -6.45
N ASP A 344 21.35 -0.04 -7.26
CA ASP A 344 21.88 -1.29 -7.82
C ASP A 344 23.21 -1.59 -7.10
N ILE A 345 23.30 -2.76 -6.46
CA ILE A 345 24.51 -3.16 -5.73
C ILE A 345 24.77 -4.66 -5.91
N ARG A 346 26.06 -5.00 -6.11
CA ARG A 346 26.51 -6.41 -6.23
C ARG A 346 27.75 -6.60 -5.39
N LEU A 347 27.66 -7.54 -4.44
CA LEU A 347 28.78 -8.05 -3.65
C LEU A 347 28.81 -9.56 -3.79
N GLU A 348 29.92 -10.11 -4.21
CA GLU A 348 30.08 -11.52 -4.55
C GLU A 348 31.47 -12.04 -4.09
N ALA A 349 31.50 -13.17 -3.43
CA ALA A 349 32.73 -13.83 -3.05
C ALA A 349 33.32 -14.58 -4.27
N PRO A 350 34.64 -14.67 -4.37
CA PRO A 350 35.67 -14.01 -3.53
C PRO A 350 36.06 -12.60 -4.00
N GLU A 351 35.57 -12.14 -5.14
CA GLU A 351 36.18 -11.03 -5.92
C GLU A 351 35.81 -9.63 -5.36
N ALA A 352 34.60 -9.44 -4.85
CA ALA A 352 34.06 -8.13 -4.47
C ALA A 352 33.12 -8.24 -3.27
N ARG A 353 33.64 -8.47 -2.08
CA ARG A 353 32.84 -8.58 -0.84
C ARG A 353 32.66 -7.25 -0.13
N LEU A 354 33.68 -6.39 -0.16
CA LEU A 354 33.68 -5.10 0.52
C LEU A 354 33.64 -3.96 -0.51
N LEU A 355 32.59 -3.18 -0.50
CA LEU A 355 32.38 -2.04 -1.38
C LEU A 355 32.76 -0.75 -0.66
N LEU A 356 33.78 -0.04 -1.17
CA LEU A 356 34.21 1.27 -0.69
C LEU A 356 33.53 2.37 -1.49
N ILE A 357 32.58 3.06 -0.90
CA ILE A 357 31.85 4.17 -1.53
C ILE A 357 32.53 5.51 -1.24
N SER A 358 32.85 6.24 -2.28
CA SER A 358 33.38 7.58 -2.21
C SER A 358 32.49 8.58 -2.98
N GLY A 359 32.67 9.87 -2.71
CA GLY A 359 31.84 10.93 -3.31
C GLY A 359 31.45 12.02 -2.31
N PRO A 360 30.69 13.05 -2.74
CA PRO A 360 30.27 14.13 -1.86
C PRO A 360 29.34 13.65 -0.73
N ASN A 361 29.35 14.30 0.44
CA ASN A 361 28.50 13.92 1.58
C ASN A 361 27.01 14.00 1.22
N ALA A 362 26.59 15.03 0.51
CA ALA A 362 25.22 15.17 0.02
C ALA A 362 24.84 14.18 -1.10
N GLY A 363 25.74 13.28 -1.51
CA GLY A 363 25.53 12.30 -2.59
C GLY A 363 24.65 11.11 -2.23
N GLY A 364 24.25 10.95 -0.96
CA GLY A 364 23.37 9.85 -0.51
C GLY A 364 24.13 8.61 0.01
N LYS A 365 25.41 8.73 0.39
CA LYS A 365 26.23 7.62 0.91
C LYS A 365 25.59 6.93 2.12
N SER A 366 25.25 7.68 3.16
CA SER A 366 24.63 7.16 4.39
C SER A 366 23.23 6.57 4.14
N VAL A 367 22.48 7.13 3.18
CA VAL A 367 21.19 6.56 2.75
C VAL A 367 21.40 5.20 2.06
N CYS A 368 22.45 5.05 1.26
CA CYS A 368 22.81 3.77 0.67
C CYS A 368 23.09 2.72 1.74
N LEU A 369 23.92 3.02 2.75
CA LEU A 369 24.20 2.15 3.89
C LEU A 369 22.92 1.74 4.64
N LYS A 370 22.08 2.74 5.00
CA LYS A 370 20.81 2.50 5.68
C LYS A 370 19.87 1.63 4.83
N THR A 371 19.85 1.84 3.51
CA THR A 371 19.05 1.02 2.59
C THR A 371 19.51 -0.44 2.63
N VAL A 372 20.83 -0.68 2.55
CA VAL A 372 21.37 -2.04 2.60
C VAL A 372 21.04 -2.72 3.94
N GLY A 373 21.28 -2.04 5.06
CA GLY A 373 21.00 -2.58 6.40
C GLY A 373 19.51 -2.87 6.61
N LEU A 374 18.64 -1.93 6.24
CA LEU A 374 17.20 -2.06 6.44
C LEU A 374 16.61 -3.17 5.58
N LEU A 375 16.94 -3.23 4.29
CA LEU A 375 16.36 -4.24 3.40
C LEU A 375 16.84 -5.65 3.77
N GLN A 376 18.14 -5.81 4.14
CA GLN A 376 18.66 -7.09 4.61
C GLN A 376 17.95 -7.55 5.89
N TYR A 377 17.78 -6.64 6.84
CA TYR A 377 17.07 -6.93 8.09
C TYR A 377 15.62 -7.31 7.86
N LEU A 378 14.90 -6.60 6.96
CA LEU A 378 13.50 -6.87 6.62
C LEU A 378 13.33 -8.27 6.03
N VAL A 379 14.17 -8.66 5.07
CA VAL A 379 14.06 -9.99 4.45
C VAL A 379 14.29 -11.09 5.49
N GLN A 380 15.24 -10.91 6.41
CA GLN A 380 15.46 -11.87 7.51
C GLN A 380 14.37 -11.83 8.59
N CYS A 381 13.49 -10.83 8.56
CA CYS A 381 12.20 -10.83 9.26
C CYS A 381 11.04 -11.48 8.45
N GLY A 382 11.30 -12.01 7.25
CA GLY A 382 10.26 -12.53 6.35
C GLY A 382 9.35 -11.43 5.79
N ILE A 383 9.85 -10.21 5.61
CA ILE A 383 9.13 -9.05 5.09
C ILE A 383 9.60 -8.77 3.67
N PRO A 384 8.69 -8.68 2.67
CA PRO A 384 9.03 -8.33 1.30
C PRO A 384 9.65 -6.94 1.19
N VAL A 385 10.48 -6.71 0.20
CA VAL A 385 11.27 -5.48 0.04
C VAL A 385 11.10 -4.85 -1.34
N PRO A 386 11.14 -3.49 -1.45
CA PRO A 386 10.98 -2.79 -2.71
C PRO A 386 12.23 -2.88 -3.59
N MET A 387 12.27 -3.87 -4.46
CA MET A 387 13.35 -4.09 -5.46
C MET A 387 12.80 -4.81 -6.69
N GLN A 388 13.67 -5.12 -7.67
CA GLN A 388 13.27 -5.85 -8.88
C GLN A 388 13.32 -7.38 -8.66
N GLU A 389 12.43 -8.12 -9.35
CA GLU A 389 12.21 -9.55 -9.16
C GLU A 389 13.46 -10.44 -9.35
N HIS A 390 14.40 -10.02 -10.21
CA HIS A 390 15.64 -10.76 -10.46
C HIS A 390 16.74 -10.51 -9.42
N SER A 391 16.44 -9.79 -8.36
CA SER A 391 17.37 -9.58 -7.25
C SER A 391 17.54 -10.83 -6.42
N ARG A 392 18.78 -11.05 -5.93
CA ARG A 392 19.14 -12.15 -5.05
C ARG A 392 19.68 -11.60 -3.73
N MET A 393 19.24 -12.20 -2.64
CA MET A 393 19.66 -11.83 -1.29
C MET A 393 20.21 -13.05 -0.58
N GLY A 394 21.39 -12.90 0.01
CA GLY A 394 22.01 -13.95 0.79
C GLY A 394 21.66 -13.88 2.27
N LEU A 395 21.90 -14.98 2.96
CA LEU A 395 21.76 -15.10 4.40
C LEU A 395 23.02 -14.60 5.11
N PHE A 396 22.85 -13.66 6.04
CA PHE A 396 23.89 -13.20 6.95
C PHE A 396 23.53 -13.61 8.39
N ASP A 397 24.56 -14.02 9.13
CA ASP A 397 24.41 -14.39 10.54
C ASP A 397 24.58 -13.19 11.47
N LYS A 398 25.28 -12.15 10.97
CA LYS A 398 25.65 -10.95 11.75
C LYS A 398 25.50 -9.67 10.89
N LEU A 399 24.86 -8.66 11.44
CA LEU A 399 24.79 -7.32 10.87
C LEU A 399 25.40 -6.30 11.81
N TYR A 400 26.47 -5.65 11.37
CA TYR A 400 27.19 -4.65 12.14
C TYR A 400 27.12 -3.29 11.46
N ILE A 401 26.74 -2.26 12.24
CA ILE A 401 26.53 -0.92 11.71
C ILE A 401 27.28 0.13 12.53
N ASP A 402 27.95 1.03 11.84
CA ASP A 402 28.59 2.20 12.40
C ASP A 402 28.19 3.42 11.57
N ILE A 403 27.03 4.01 11.87
CA ILE A 403 26.44 5.15 11.15
C ILE A 403 25.98 6.20 12.17
N GLY A 404 26.27 7.46 11.87
CA GLY A 404 25.85 8.63 12.64
C GLY A 404 26.80 8.94 13.82
N ASP A 405 26.75 10.20 14.24
CA ASP A 405 27.54 10.69 15.38
C ASP A 405 26.89 10.22 16.68
N GLU A 406 27.56 9.39 17.45
CA GLU A 406 27.17 9.06 18.81
C GLU A 406 27.56 10.21 19.74
N GLN A 407 26.89 11.36 19.60
CA GLN A 407 26.98 12.45 20.61
C GLN A 407 25.95 12.19 21.71
N SER A 408 26.22 11.23 22.57
CA SER A 408 25.48 11.10 23.83
C SER A 408 26.09 12.04 24.82
N ILE A 409 25.28 12.91 25.42
CA ILE A 409 25.69 13.82 26.49
C ILE A 409 26.15 13.03 27.73
N GLU A 410 25.83 11.76 27.81
CA GLU A 410 26.16 10.86 28.94
C GLU A 410 27.50 10.14 28.78
N ASP A 411 28.03 10.01 27.56
CA ASP A 411 29.35 9.42 27.29
C ASP A 411 30.34 10.52 26.89
N ASP A 412 31.28 10.88 27.76
CA ASP A 412 32.38 11.82 27.53
C ASP A 412 33.40 11.37 26.44
N LEU A 413 33.03 10.37 25.63
CA LEU A 413 33.88 9.82 24.59
C LEU A 413 33.74 10.63 23.30
N SER A 414 34.89 11.09 22.77
CA SER A 414 34.98 11.64 21.41
C SER A 414 34.37 10.68 20.39
N THR A 415 33.71 11.21 19.38
CA THR A 415 33.14 10.47 18.20
C THR A 415 34.13 9.42 17.67
N TYR A 416 35.41 9.76 17.60
CA TYR A 416 36.46 8.83 17.14
C TYR A 416 36.61 7.62 18.07
N SER A 417 36.55 7.81 19.39
CA SER A 417 36.68 6.71 20.34
C SER A 417 35.52 5.74 20.27
N SER A 418 34.32 6.25 20.01
CA SER A 418 33.11 5.43 19.78
C SER A 418 33.26 4.61 18.50
N HIS A 419 33.69 5.20 17.39
CA HIS A 419 34.03 4.48 16.17
C HIS A 419 35.06 3.37 16.39
N LEU A 420 36.14 3.64 17.10
CA LEU A 420 37.17 2.63 17.40
C LEU A 420 36.63 1.50 18.29
N ARG A 421 35.74 1.80 19.23
CA ARG A 421 35.06 0.79 20.04
C ARG A 421 34.22 -0.15 19.17
N ASN A 422 33.47 0.41 18.24
CA ASN A 422 32.68 -0.36 17.28
C ASN A 422 33.60 -1.20 16.38
N MET A 423 34.65 -0.63 15.81
CA MET A 423 35.63 -1.36 14.99
C MET A 423 36.28 -2.52 15.75
N LYS A 424 36.63 -2.31 17.03
CA LYS A 424 37.16 -3.38 17.89
C LYS A 424 36.18 -4.55 18.01
N GLN A 425 34.88 -4.27 18.13
CA GLN A 425 33.86 -5.31 18.19
C GLN A 425 33.70 -6.01 16.84
N PHE A 426 33.71 -5.26 15.72
CA PHE A 426 33.60 -5.81 14.38
C PHE A 426 34.77 -6.77 14.08
N VAL A 427 36.01 -6.37 14.32
CA VAL A 427 37.20 -7.22 14.12
C VAL A 427 37.13 -8.51 14.95
N ARG A 428 36.57 -8.46 16.14
CA ARG A 428 36.43 -9.64 17.00
C ARG A 428 35.35 -10.61 16.58
N GLY A 429 34.28 -10.08 15.98
CA GLY A 429 33.06 -10.83 15.71
C GLY A 429 32.80 -11.15 14.26
N CYS A 430 33.39 -10.45 13.28
CA CYS A 430 33.08 -10.66 11.88
C CYS A 430 33.72 -11.92 11.30
N ASP A 431 33.06 -12.46 10.30
CA ASP A 431 33.43 -13.63 9.52
C ASP A 431 32.81 -13.56 8.10
N GLY A 432 32.94 -14.62 7.32
CA GLY A 432 32.40 -14.69 5.95
C GLY A 432 30.87 -14.62 5.82
N ARG A 433 30.13 -14.62 6.94
CA ARG A 433 28.66 -14.47 7.00
C ARG A 433 28.24 -13.18 7.73
N SER A 434 29.15 -12.21 7.81
CA SER A 434 28.93 -10.93 8.45
C SER A 434 28.78 -9.84 7.41
N LEU A 435 27.78 -8.93 7.58
CA LEU A 435 27.63 -7.74 6.76
C LEU A 435 27.97 -6.49 7.59
N LEU A 436 29.00 -5.75 7.17
CA LEU A 436 29.52 -4.54 7.79
C LEU A 436 28.97 -3.30 7.07
N LEU A 437 28.43 -2.35 7.80
CA LEU A 437 27.91 -1.08 7.28
C LEU A 437 28.59 0.08 8.03
N ILE A 438 29.63 0.69 7.43
CA ILE A 438 30.47 1.68 8.10
C ILE A 438 30.41 3.01 7.35
N ASP A 439 29.99 4.07 8.04
CA ASP A 439 29.97 5.42 7.46
C ASP A 439 31.21 6.21 7.90
N GLU A 440 31.72 7.07 7.01
CA GLU A 440 32.90 7.94 7.22
C GLU A 440 34.13 7.24 7.81
N PHE A 441 34.45 6.06 7.31
CA PHE A 441 35.49 5.17 7.84
C PHE A 441 36.86 5.85 7.94
N GLY A 442 37.41 5.88 9.15
CA GLY A 442 38.68 6.54 9.52
C GLY A 442 38.51 7.99 9.90
N GLY A 443 37.30 8.58 9.84
CA GLY A 443 36.99 9.96 10.17
C GLY A 443 37.18 10.28 11.67
N GLY A 444 37.16 11.57 12.02
CA GLY A 444 37.15 12.05 13.41
C GLY A 444 38.52 12.19 14.10
N THR A 445 39.63 11.98 13.37
CA THR A 445 41.00 12.16 13.89
C THR A 445 41.92 12.77 12.82
N GLU A 446 43.22 12.89 13.15
CA GLU A 446 44.25 13.36 12.21
C GLU A 446 44.23 12.44 10.95
N PRO A 447 44.13 13.01 9.73
CA PRO A 447 43.89 12.26 8.50
C PRO A 447 44.90 11.16 8.19
N THR A 448 46.19 11.37 8.46
CA THR A 448 47.26 10.39 8.16
C THR A 448 47.14 9.16 9.05
N ILE A 449 46.93 9.38 10.35
CA ILE A 449 46.77 8.30 11.34
C ILE A 449 45.45 7.60 11.18
N GLY A 450 44.37 8.36 11.04
CA GLY A 450 43.03 7.81 10.78
C GLY A 450 42.99 6.95 9.54
N GLY A 451 43.56 7.42 8.44
CA GLY A 451 43.67 6.67 7.19
C GLY A 451 44.48 5.38 7.30
N ALA A 452 45.60 5.40 8.06
CA ALA A 452 46.46 4.23 8.28
C ALA A 452 45.74 3.16 9.14
N ILE A 453 45.07 3.59 10.22
CA ILE A 453 44.28 2.69 11.08
C ILE A 453 43.10 2.07 10.27
N ALA A 454 42.39 2.89 9.52
CA ALA A 454 41.30 2.41 8.67
C ALA A 454 41.77 1.39 7.62
N GLN A 455 42.96 1.60 7.02
CA GLN A 455 43.51 0.65 6.06
C GLN A 455 43.90 -0.69 6.74
N ALA A 456 44.46 -0.66 7.93
CA ALA A 456 44.76 -1.88 8.68
C ALA A 456 43.51 -2.66 9.09
N LEU A 457 42.45 -1.94 9.50
CA LEU A 457 41.14 -2.55 9.79
C LEU A 457 40.49 -3.14 8.54
N LEU A 458 40.54 -2.42 7.43
CA LEU A 458 40.02 -2.89 6.15
C LEU A 458 40.72 -4.17 5.68
N HIS A 459 42.02 -4.24 5.84
CA HIS A 459 42.81 -5.45 5.59
C HIS A 459 42.29 -6.63 6.42
N GLN A 460 42.09 -6.41 7.72
CA GLN A 460 41.62 -7.44 8.65
C GLN A 460 40.20 -7.92 8.30
N PHE A 461 39.25 -7.02 7.93
CA PHE A 461 37.91 -7.40 7.49
C PHE A 461 37.92 -8.23 6.19
N ASN A 462 38.83 -7.88 5.27
CA ASN A 462 39.01 -8.62 4.02
C ASN A 462 39.58 -10.03 4.25
N GLU A 463 40.58 -10.18 5.14
CA GLU A 463 41.14 -11.47 5.52
C GLU A 463 40.12 -12.38 6.22
N GLN A 464 39.23 -11.82 7.04
CA GLN A 464 38.15 -12.54 7.69
C GLN A 464 37.00 -12.92 6.74
N GLY A 465 37.06 -12.46 5.49
CA GLY A 465 36.06 -12.79 4.47
C GLY A 465 34.75 -12.02 4.59
N ALA A 466 34.69 -10.97 5.44
CA ALA A 466 33.46 -10.21 5.66
C ALA A 466 32.92 -9.56 4.40
N PHE A 467 31.60 -9.42 4.33
CA PHE A 467 30.90 -8.58 3.36
C PHE A 467 30.67 -7.19 3.97
N GLY A 468 30.55 -6.17 3.12
CA GLY A 468 30.25 -4.84 3.67
C GLY A 468 30.16 -3.74 2.65
N VAL A 469 29.55 -2.64 3.13
CA VAL A 469 29.50 -1.35 2.43
C VAL A 469 30.11 -0.30 3.36
N ILE A 470 31.15 0.34 2.88
CA ILE A 470 31.97 1.25 3.70
C ILE A 470 32.07 2.56 2.94
N THR A 471 31.78 3.69 3.59
CA THR A 471 31.99 4.99 2.98
C THR A 471 33.31 5.61 3.47
N THR A 472 34.02 6.29 2.63
CA THR A 472 35.26 6.93 2.99
C THR A 472 35.60 8.13 2.12
N HIS A 473 36.38 9.06 2.69
CA HIS A 473 36.99 10.18 2.00
C HIS A 473 38.50 9.97 1.74
N TYR A 474 39.11 8.95 2.35
CA TYR A 474 40.54 8.71 2.32
C TYR A 474 40.99 8.09 1.00
N GLN A 475 42.00 8.74 0.39
CA GLN A 475 42.54 8.30 -0.90
C GLN A 475 43.32 6.98 -0.79
N ASN A 476 44.08 6.78 0.31
CA ASN A 476 44.82 5.54 0.55
C ASN A 476 43.92 4.29 0.57
N LEU A 477 42.68 4.39 1.11
CA LEU A 477 41.72 3.28 1.11
C LEU A 477 41.22 2.98 -0.29
N LYS A 478 41.02 4.02 -1.12
CA LYS A 478 40.59 3.84 -2.52
C LYS A 478 41.66 3.14 -3.34
N THR A 479 42.91 3.56 -3.18
CA THR A 479 44.07 2.91 -3.84
C THR A 479 44.26 1.48 -3.34
N TYR A 480 44.17 1.28 -2.03
CA TYR A 480 44.23 -0.05 -1.43
C TYR A 480 43.18 -1.02 -2.01
N ALA A 481 41.95 -0.53 -2.25
CA ALA A 481 40.87 -1.33 -2.83
C ALA A 481 41.07 -1.67 -4.32
N GLU A 482 41.87 -0.90 -5.05
CA GLU A 482 42.25 -1.22 -6.44
C GLU A 482 43.32 -2.31 -6.53
N GLU A 483 44.14 -2.46 -5.51
CA GLU A 483 45.28 -3.38 -5.48
C GLU A 483 44.94 -4.76 -4.87
N HIS A 484 43.80 -4.88 -4.16
CA HIS A 484 43.49 -6.07 -3.38
C HIS A 484 42.18 -6.72 -3.80
N THR A 485 42.20 -8.03 -4.02
CA THR A 485 41.01 -8.84 -4.28
C THR A 485 40.10 -8.88 -3.05
N GLY A 486 38.80 -8.97 -3.27
CA GLY A 486 37.77 -8.91 -2.21
C GLY A 486 37.26 -7.50 -1.95
N LEU A 487 37.94 -6.47 -2.47
CA LEU A 487 37.60 -5.07 -2.34
C LEU A 487 37.17 -4.50 -3.68
N ILE A 488 36.20 -3.59 -3.70
CA ILE A 488 35.78 -2.90 -4.89
C ILE A 488 35.44 -1.43 -4.57
N ASN A 489 35.89 -0.52 -5.43
CA ASN A 489 35.54 0.90 -5.31
C ASN A 489 34.15 1.19 -5.91
N GLY A 490 33.44 2.13 -5.30
CA GLY A 490 32.18 2.69 -5.77
C GLY A 490 32.16 4.21 -5.70
N ALA A 491 31.46 4.84 -6.62
CA ALA A 491 31.31 6.29 -6.68
C ALA A 491 29.84 6.69 -6.62
N MET A 492 29.49 7.62 -5.72
CA MET A 492 28.23 8.35 -5.81
C MET A 492 28.32 9.39 -6.90
N LEU A 493 27.43 9.28 -7.91
CA LEU A 493 27.50 10.12 -9.10
C LEU A 493 26.94 11.53 -8.84
N TYR A 494 27.60 12.52 -9.44
CA TYR A 494 27.29 13.94 -9.32
C TYR A 494 27.19 14.58 -10.70
N ASP A 495 26.18 15.43 -10.91
CA ASP A 495 26.02 16.20 -12.14
C ASP A 495 26.77 17.55 -11.99
N ARG A 496 27.84 17.74 -12.79
CA ARG A 496 28.64 18.96 -12.77
C ARG A 496 27.94 20.15 -13.43
N HIS A 497 27.11 19.91 -14.45
CA HIS A 497 26.44 21.00 -15.15
C HIS A 497 25.34 21.63 -14.30
N GLU A 498 24.53 20.78 -13.66
CA GLU A 498 23.47 21.21 -12.78
C GLU A 498 23.92 21.33 -11.33
N MET A 499 25.19 20.98 -11.04
CA MET A 499 25.80 21.02 -9.72
C MET A 499 24.92 20.36 -8.64
N ARG A 500 24.37 19.17 -8.97
CA ARG A 500 23.49 18.40 -8.06
C ARG A 500 23.87 16.93 -7.98
N PRO A 501 23.63 16.27 -6.83
CA PRO A 501 23.81 14.84 -6.69
C PRO A 501 22.78 14.09 -7.54
N LEU A 502 23.23 12.99 -8.14
CA LEU A 502 22.37 12.10 -8.92
C LEU A 502 21.83 10.95 -8.08
N PHE A 503 22.34 10.77 -6.87
CA PHE A 503 22.02 9.70 -5.92
C PHE A 503 22.15 8.29 -6.52
N ARG A 504 22.99 8.12 -7.55
CA ARG A 504 23.26 6.85 -8.20
C ARG A 504 24.63 6.34 -7.81
N LEU A 505 24.71 5.06 -7.46
CA LEU A 505 25.95 4.35 -7.22
C LEU A 505 26.52 3.81 -8.55
N SER A 506 27.81 3.99 -8.78
CA SER A 506 28.58 3.36 -9.88
C SER A 506 29.70 2.53 -9.28
N ILE A 507 29.63 1.21 -9.40
CA ILE A 507 30.60 0.27 -8.89
C ILE A 507 31.76 0.10 -9.87
N GLY A 508 32.99 -0.15 -9.36
CA GLY A 508 34.20 -0.45 -10.11
C GLY A 508 35.14 0.72 -10.30
N ARG A 509 34.88 1.90 -9.70
CA ARG A 509 35.77 3.06 -9.73
C ARG A 509 35.58 3.93 -8.50
N PRO A 510 36.65 4.59 -7.98
CA PRO A 510 36.54 5.55 -6.90
C PRO A 510 35.85 6.84 -7.36
N GLY A 511 35.13 7.50 -6.46
CA GLY A 511 34.50 8.80 -6.69
C GLY A 511 35.38 9.96 -6.24
N SER A 512 35.16 11.15 -6.84
CA SER A 512 35.72 12.43 -6.39
C SER A 512 34.86 13.03 -5.29
N SER A 513 35.44 13.84 -4.41
CA SER A 513 34.72 14.59 -3.39
C SER A 513 33.96 15.81 -3.91
N PHE A 514 34.32 16.31 -5.12
CA PHE A 514 33.76 17.53 -5.73
C PHE A 514 33.84 18.77 -4.83
N ALA A 515 34.83 18.83 -3.93
CA ALA A 515 34.93 19.89 -2.92
C ALA A 515 35.09 21.28 -3.55
N ILE A 516 35.93 21.41 -4.57
CA ILE A 516 36.17 22.68 -5.29
C ILE A 516 34.91 23.14 -6.02
N GLU A 517 34.21 22.23 -6.69
CA GLU A 517 32.99 22.55 -7.40
C GLU A 517 31.84 22.95 -6.45
N ILE A 518 31.75 22.28 -5.30
CA ILE A 518 30.76 22.63 -4.28
C ILE A 518 31.10 24.00 -3.67
N ALA A 519 32.37 24.26 -3.40
CA ALA A 519 32.86 25.57 -2.87
C ALA A 519 32.52 26.71 -3.87
N ARG A 520 32.74 26.48 -5.16
CA ARG A 520 32.34 27.41 -6.24
C ARG A 520 30.83 27.66 -6.28
N LYS A 521 30.02 26.62 -6.11
CA LYS A 521 28.55 26.73 -6.08
C LYS A 521 28.04 27.52 -4.89
N ILE A 522 28.69 27.40 -3.74
CA ILE A 522 28.34 28.14 -2.52
C ILE A 522 28.73 29.62 -2.65
N GLY A 523 29.62 29.97 -3.61
CA GLY A 523 30.01 31.34 -3.91
C GLY A 523 31.32 31.75 -3.22
N LEU A 524 32.25 30.80 -2.91
CA LEU A 524 33.57 31.16 -2.52
C LEU A 524 34.27 31.99 -3.65
N PRO A 525 35.00 33.05 -3.32
CA PRO A 525 35.73 33.85 -4.29
C PRO A 525 36.68 32.97 -5.14
N GLU A 526 36.77 33.25 -6.46
CA GLU A 526 37.62 32.49 -7.37
C GLU A 526 39.09 32.59 -6.99
N GLU A 527 39.53 33.72 -6.41
CA GLU A 527 40.90 33.90 -5.89
C GLU A 527 41.30 32.83 -4.84
N ILE A 528 40.37 32.48 -3.94
CA ILE A 528 40.58 31.42 -2.96
C ILE A 528 40.60 30.04 -3.62
N LEU A 529 39.76 29.83 -4.63
CA LEU A 529 39.70 28.57 -5.35
C LEU A 529 40.91 28.32 -6.24
N ASP A 530 41.48 29.39 -6.81
CA ASP A 530 42.73 29.35 -7.56
C ASP A 530 43.93 29.02 -6.62
N GLU A 531 44.01 29.66 -5.46
CA GLU A 531 45.00 29.34 -4.45
C GLU A 531 44.91 27.88 -3.96
N VAL A 532 43.71 27.37 -3.71
CA VAL A 532 43.49 25.96 -3.36
C VAL A 532 43.96 25.03 -4.48
N THR A 533 43.67 25.39 -5.75
CA THR A 533 44.07 24.60 -6.91
C THR A 533 45.61 24.58 -7.08
N GLU A 534 46.28 25.68 -6.79
CA GLU A 534 47.74 25.76 -6.81
C GLU A 534 48.38 24.93 -5.68
N GLN A 535 47.82 24.96 -4.46
CA GLN A 535 48.28 24.17 -3.32
C GLN A 535 48.06 22.66 -3.49
N VAL A 536 46.94 22.24 -4.08
CA VAL A 536 46.62 20.82 -4.33
C VAL A 536 47.38 20.25 -5.53
N GLY A 537 47.82 21.11 -6.43
CA GLY A 537 48.51 20.76 -7.68
C GLY A 537 47.60 20.61 -8.87
N SER A 538 47.94 21.27 -9.98
CA SER A 538 47.18 21.26 -11.23
C SER A 538 46.97 19.85 -11.83
N ASP A 539 47.93 18.95 -11.65
CA ASP A 539 47.90 17.58 -12.14
C ASP A 539 46.82 16.72 -11.45
N TYR A 540 46.63 16.95 -10.15
CA TYR A 540 45.58 16.26 -9.42
C TYR A 540 44.18 16.69 -9.87
N VAL A 541 43.97 17.98 -10.09
CA VAL A 541 42.70 18.54 -10.60
C VAL A 541 42.47 18.09 -12.05
N ALA A 542 43.51 18.05 -12.89
CA ALA A 542 43.42 17.56 -14.29
C ALA A 542 43.13 16.07 -14.35
N MET A 543 43.76 15.24 -13.51
CA MET A 543 43.52 13.80 -13.39
C MET A 543 42.07 13.48 -12.99
N ASP A 544 41.55 14.22 -12.00
CA ASP A 544 40.16 14.08 -11.57
C ASP A 544 39.17 14.42 -12.68
N LYS A 545 39.47 15.45 -13.48
CA LYS A 545 38.71 15.86 -14.65
C LYS A 545 38.71 14.80 -15.78
N TYR A 546 39.87 14.20 -16.04
CA TYR A 546 40.06 13.18 -17.09
C TYR A 546 39.35 11.86 -16.71
N LEU A 547 39.41 11.43 -15.45
CA LEU A 547 38.70 10.25 -14.96
C LEU A 547 37.17 10.39 -15.12
N GLN A 548 36.68 11.59 -15.00
CA GLN A 548 35.24 11.86 -15.12
C GLN A 548 34.72 11.91 -16.55
N ASP A 549 35.52 12.39 -17.50
CA ASP A 549 35.15 12.31 -18.91
C ASP A 549 35.05 10.85 -19.39
N ILE A 550 35.93 9.98 -18.90
CA ILE A 550 35.85 8.54 -19.11
C ILE A 550 34.61 7.92 -18.47
N ILE A 551 34.22 8.37 -17.26
CA ILE A 551 33.01 7.93 -16.56
C ILE A 551 31.74 8.32 -17.37
N ARG A 552 31.74 9.53 -17.96
CA ARG A 552 30.65 10.01 -18.80
C ARG A 552 30.47 9.15 -20.06
N ASP A 553 31.57 8.82 -20.72
CA ASP A 553 31.52 8.02 -21.95
C ASP A 553 31.14 6.55 -21.66
N LYS A 554 31.63 5.98 -20.55
CA LYS A 554 31.19 4.66 -20.10
C LYS A 554 29.70 4.64 -19.77
N ARG A 555 29.18 5.66 -19.12
CA ARG A 555 27.77 5.81 -18.78
C ARG A 555 26.86 5.89 -20.01
N TYR A 556 27.28 6.64 -21.03
CA TYR A 556 26.57 6.69 -22.30
C TYR A 556 26.46 5.28 -22.91
N TRP A 557 27.56 4.53 -22.89
CA TRP A 557 27.60 3.17 -23.42
C TRP A 557 26.85 2.17 -22.54
N GLU A 558 26.88 2.31 -21.21
CA GLU A 558 26.12 1.46 -20.28
C GLU A 558 24.61 1.72 -20.43
N GLY A 559 24.18 2.97 -20.54
CA GLY A 559 22.79 3.31 -20.83
C GLY A 559 22.31 2.73 -22.17
N LYS A 560 23.16 2.79 -23.21
CA LYS A 560 22.88 2.14 -24.50
C LYS A 560 22.79 0.60 -24.35
N ARG A 561 23.69 -0.01 -23.58
CA ARG A 561 23.72 -1.46 -23.34
C ARG A 561 22.51 -1.94 -22.53
N GLN A 562 22.07 -1.16 -21.54
CA GLN A 562 20.82 -1.44 -20.80
C GLN A 562 19.59 -1.32 -21.69
N THR A 563 19.54 -0.31 -22.56
CA THR A 563 18.44 -0.19 -23.53
C THR A 563 18.40 -1.39 -24.47
N ILE A 564 19.56 -1.80 -24.99
CA ILE A 564 19.67 -2.98 -25.86
C ILE A 564 19.22 -4.25 -25.15
N ARG A 565 19.69 -4.49 -23.92
CA ARG A 565 19.28 -5.67 -23.11
C ARG A 565 17.79 -5.67 -22.82
N ARG A 566 17.21 -4.49 -22.53
CA ARG A 566 15.78 -4.35 -22.32
C ARG A 566 14.99 -4.67 -23.59
N ASP A 567 15.46 -4.16 -24.73
CA ASP A 567 14.85 -4.41 -26.03
C ASP A 567 14.99 -5.89 -26.43
N GLU A 568 16.15 -6.51 -26.15
CA GLU A 568 16.39 -7.95 -26.34
C GLU A 568 15.43 -8.79 -25.48
N LYS A 569 15.27 -8.45 -24.19
CA LYS A 569 14.34 -9.14 -23.28
C LYS A 569 12.89 -9.02 -23.74
N LEU A 570 12.45 -7.82 -24.12
CA LEU A 570 11.11 -7.60 -24.68
C LEU A 570 10.88 -8.38 -25.97
N LEU A 571 11.93 -8.52 -26.79
CA LEU A 571 11.90 -9.30 -28.03
C LEU A 571 11.82 -10.81 -27.73
N GLN A 572 12.54 -11.26 -26.72
CA GLN A 572 12.49 -12.64 -26.21
C GLN A 572 11.11 -13.00 -25.68
N GLU A 573 10.58 -12.18 -24.76
CA GLU A 573 9.22 -12.35 -24.20
C GLU A 573 8.13 -12.33 -25.28
N ALA A 574 8.25 -11.45 -26.27
CA ALA A 574 7.36 -11.44 -27.42
C ALA A 574 7.47 -12.71 -28.27
N THR A 575 8.68 -13.21 -28.45
CA THR A 575 8.93 -14.44 -29.22
C THR A 575 8.38 -15.67 -28.49
N ASP A 576 8.56 -15.73 -27.19
CA ASP A 576 8.05 -16.83 -26.34
C ASP A 576 6.50 -16.83 -26.34
N ARG A 577 5.84 -15.66 -26.16
CA ARG A 577 4.39 -15.54 -26.29
C ARG A 577 3.86 -15.96 -27.66
N TYR A 578 4.53 -15.53 -28.75
CA TYR A 578 4.16 -15.97 -30.10
C TYR A 578 4.33 -17.48 -30.29
N SER A 579 5.36 -18.08 -29.67
CA SER A 579 5.56 -19.53 -29.74
C SER A 579 4.48 -20.30 -28.97
N GLU A 580 4.05 -19.79 -27.81
CA GLU A 580 2.95 -20.33 -27.04
C GLU A 580 1.60 -20.21 -27.76
N GLU A 581 1.28 -19.01 -28.30
CA GLU A 581 0.07 -18.80 -29.09
C GLU A 581 0.04 -19.69 -30.34
N LEU A 582 1.18 -19.87 -31.01
CA LEU A 582 1.28 -20.79 -32.15
C LEU A 582 1.07 -22.25 -31.75
N SER A 583 1.56 -22.66 -30.60
CA SER A 583 1.34 -24.02 -30.06
C SER A 583 -0.11 -24.24 -29.66
N ALA A 584 -0.73 -23.26 -29.00
CA ALA A 584 -2.13 -23.28 -28.63
C ALA A 584 -3.07 -23.32 -29.86
N LEU A 585 -2.77 -22.49 -30.88
CA LEU A 585 -3.52 -22.50 -32.15
C LEU A 585 -3.38 -23.83 -32.90
N LYS A 586 -2.20 -24.46 -32.87
CA LYS A 586 -2.02 -25.80 -33.46
C LYS A 586 -2.82 -26.85 -32.70
N ALA A 587 -2.85 -26.78 -31.39
CA ALA A 587 -3.66 -27.69 -30.54
C ALA A 587 -5.17 -27.51 -30.78
N GLN A 588 -5.64 -26.25 -30.83
CA GLN A 588 -7.04 -25.96 -31.16
C GLN A 588 -7.43 -26.45 -32.55
N ARG A 589 -6.58 -26.21 -33.55
CA ARG A 589 -6.81 -26.70 -34.92
C ARG A 589 -6.89 -28.23 -34.95
N LYS A 590 -6.02 -28.91 -34.22
CA LYS A 590 -6.05 -30.37 -34.11
C LYS A 590 -7.36 -30.86 -33.49
N LYS A 591 -7.80 -30.22 -32.40
CA LYS A 591 -9.04 -30.54 -31.71
C LYS A 591 -10.28 -30.33 -32.60
N ILE A 592 -10.35 -29.20 -33.31
CA ILE A 592 -11.44 -28.91 -34.25
C ILE A 592 -11.48 -29.95 -35.37
N LEU A 593 -10.32 -30.37 -35.89
CA LEU A 593 -10.27 -31.41 -36.93
C LEU A 593 -10.67 -32.79 -36.39
N GLU A 594 -10.35 -33.11 -35.14
CA GLU A 594 -10.75 -34.35 -34.49
C GLU A 594 -12.27 -34.36 -34.19
N ASP A 595 -12.81 -33.24 -33.73
CA ASP A 595 -14.25 -33.09 -33.46
C ASP A 595 -15.05 -33.12 -34.75
N ALA A 596 -14.62 -32.40 -35.81
CA ALA A 596 -15.26 -32.48 -37.15
C ALA A 596 -15.23 -33.90 -37.73
N ARG A 597 -14.12 -34.63 -37.51
CA ARG A 597 -14.02 -36.03 -37.95
C ARG A 597 -14.96 -36.97 -37.18
N ARG A 598 -15.17 -36.71 -35.89
CA ARG A 598 -16.15 -37.43 -35.06
C ARG A 598 -17.59 -37.15 -35.47
N GLU A 599 -17.91 -35.88 -35.74
CA GLU A 599 -19.23 -35.46 -36.26
C GLU A 599 -19.51 -36.10 -37.62
N ALA A 600 -18.57 -36.04 -38.56
CA ALA A 600 -18.67 -36.69 -39.85
C ALA A 600 -18.88 -38.21 -39.73
N GLN A 601 -18.19 -38.87 -38.82
CA GLN A 601 -18.37 -40.30 -38.55
C GLN A 601 -19.73 -40.59 -37.92
N ALA A 602 -20.24 -39.74 -37.04
CA ALA A 602 -21.57 -39.87 -36.44
C ALA A 602 -22.68 -39.69 -37.50
N LEU A 603 -22.56 -38.68 -38.35
CA LEU A 603 -23.46 -38.44 -39.48
C LEU A 603 -23.49 -39.61 -40.47
N ILE A 604 -22.34 -40.14 -40.84
CA ILE A 604 -22.23 -41.32 -41.72
C ILE A 604 -22.91 -42.53 -41.06
N LYS A 605 -22.72 -42.76 -39.76
CA LYS A 605 -23.34 -43.86 -39.02
C LYS A 605 -24.87 -43.67 -38.90
N GLU A 606 -25.34 -42.46 -38.70
CA GLU A 606 -26.76 -42.15 -38.67
C GLU A 606 -27.42 -42.32 -40.06
N ALA A 607 -26.76 -41.81 -41.11
CA ALA A 607 -27.21 -42.00 -42.49
C ALA A 607 -27.25 -43.47 -42.87
N SER A 608 -26.23 -44.27 -42.51
CA SER A 608 -26.22 -45.69 -42.74
C SER A 608 -27.35 -46.39 -41.99
N GLY A 609 -27.62 -46.03 -40.74
CA GLY A 609 -28.73 -46.55 -39.94
C GLY A 609 -30.10 -46.17 -40.48
N ARG A 610 -30.24 -44.99 -41.11
CA ARG A 610 -31.47 -44.58 -41.80
C ARG A 610 -31.66 -45.36 -43.11
N ILE A 611 -30.61 -45.53 -43.88
CA ILE A 611 -30.60 -46.34 -45.11
C ILE A 611 -31.00 -47.80 -44.83
N GLU A 612 -30.40 -48.40 -43.77
CA GLU A 612 -30.75 -49.75 -43.36
C GLU A 612 -32.21 -49.88 -42.89
N ARG A 613 -32.75 -48.87 -42.17
CA ARG A 613 -34.17 -48.84 -41.80
C ARG A 613 -35.10 -48.70 -43.03
N THR A 614 -34.75 -47.81 -43.94
CA THR A 614 -35.49 -47.62 -45.19
C THR A 614 -35.45 -48.84 -46.05
N ILE A 615 -34.27 -49.55 -46.13
CA ILE A 615 -34.19 -50.83 -46.84
C ILE A 615 -35.03 -51.91 -46.15
N ARG A 616 -35.13 -51.90 -44.82
CA ARG A 616 -35.99 -52.82 -44.08
C ARG A 616 -37.51 -52.54 -44.34
N GLU A 617 -37.87 -51.25 -44.26
CA GLU A 617 -39.23 -50.78 -44.53
C GLU A 617 -39.68 -51.12 -46.00
N ILE A 618 -38.73 -50.95 -46.95
CA ILE A 618 -38.96 -51.37 -48.36
C ILE A 618 -39.09 -52.87 -48.51
N ARG A 619 -38.40 -53.69 -47.70
CA ARG A 619 -38.51 -55.17 -47.73
C ARG A 619 -39.74 -55.66 -47.00
N GLU A 620 -40.24 -54.94 -45.97
CA GLU A 620 -41.44 -55.33 -45.24
C GLU A 620 -42.72 -54.87 -45.94
N ALA A 621 -42.62 -53.88 -46.82
CA ALA A 621 -43.75 -53.40 -47.67
C ALA A 621 -43.75 -54.15 -49.03
N GLU A 622 -43.89 -55.45 -48.99
CA GLU A 622 -44.31 -56.17 -50.24
C GLU A 622 -45.65 -55.64 -50.73
N ALA A 623 -45.64 -55.00 -51.91
CA ALA A 623 -46.76 -54.48 -52.69
C ALA A 623 -47.37 -53.13 -52.29
N GLU A 624 -46.70 -52.01 -52.68
CA GLU A 624 -47.35 -50.84 -53.23
C GLU A 624 -46.36 -49.84 -53.84
N ARG A 625 -46.45 -49.70 -55.18
CA ARG A 625 -45.57 -48.82 -55.96
C ARG A 625 -45.53 -47.33 -55.49
N ASP A 626 -46.60 -46.89 -54.88
CA ASP A 626 -46.78 -45.50 -54.49
C ASP A 626 -46.04 -45.16 -53.16
N GLN A 627 -45.97 -46.09 -52.21
CA GLN A 627 -45.21 -45.91 -50.95
C GLN A 627 -43.69 -45.90 -51.18
N THR A 628 -43.22 -46.71 -52.11
CA THR A 628 -41.81 -46.79 -52.48
C THR A 628 -41.31 -45.46 -53.10
N ARG A 629 -42.20 -44.78 -53.85
CA ARG A 629 -41.91 -43.47 -54.48
C ARG A 629 -41.81 -42.36 -53.43
N LEU A 630 -42.68 -42.35 -52.47
CA LEU A 630 -42.72 -41.38 -51.37
C LEU A 630 -41.51 -41.51 -50.46
N ILE A 631 -41.06 -42.73 -50.20
CA ILE A 631 -39.84 -42.99 -49.38
C ILE A 631 -38.56 -42.57 -50.15
N ARG A 632 -38.47 -42.82 -51.43
CA ARG A 632 -37.40 -42.35 -52.28
C ARG A 632 -37.32 -40.80 -52.35
N GLN A 633 -38.41 -40.11 -52.43
CA GLN A 633 -38.53 -38.67 -52.50
C GLN A 633 -38.02 -38.03 -51.20
N ARG A 634 -38.42 -38.59 -50.04
CA ARG A 634 -37.91 -38.14 -48.71
C ARG A 634 -36.40 -38.35 -48.55
N LEU A 635 -35.79 -39.38 -49.15
CA LEU A 635 -34.35 -39.64 -49.10
C LEU A 635 -33.57 -38.69 -50.01
N THR A 636 -34.19 -38.29 -51.16
CA THR A 636 -33.56 -37.30 -52.07
C THR A 636 -33.60 -35.90 -51.46
N ASP A 637 -34.73 -35.49 -50.86
CA ASP A 637 -34.92 -34.21 -50.17
C ASP A 637 -33.95 -34.07 -48.98
N PHE A 638 -33.67 -35.17 -48.26
CA PHE A 638 -32.69 -35.18 -47.16
C PHE A 638 -31.23 -35.09 -47.67
N GLY A 639 -30.91 -35.68 -48.80
CA GLY A 639 -29.60 -35.58 -49.43
C GLY A 639 -29.30 -34.19 -49.96
N GLU A 640 -30.31 -33.52 -50.50
CA GLU A 640 -30.20 -32.15 -51.00
C GLU A 640 -30.06 -31.11 -49.87
N SER A 641 -30.75 -31.31 -48.73
CA SER A 641 -30.64 -30.42 -47.57
C SER A 641 -29.28 -30.45 -46.90
N LEU A 642 -28.55 -31.56 -46.96
CA LEU A 642 -27.20 -31.71 -46.41
C LEU A 642 -26.09 -31.07 -47.29
N THR A 643 -26.38 -30.86 -48.59
CA THR A 643 -25.39 -30.30 -49.52
C THR A 643 -25.49 -28.79 -49.68
N GLU A 644 -26.62 -28.18 -49.42
CA GLU A 644 -26.81 -26.73 -49.56
C GLU A 644 -26.33 -25.95 -48.32
N GLU A 645 -26.57 -26.42 -47.09
CA GLU A 645 -26.12 -25.75 -45.85
C GLU A 645 -24.58 -25.76 -45.67
N ASP A 646 -23.91 -26.86 -46.07
CA ASP A 646 -22.45 -27.00 -45.94
C ASP A 646 -21.65 -26.13 -46.95
N GLN A 647 -22.20 -25.88 -48.14
CA GLN A 647 -21.52 -25.08 -49.15
C GLN A 647 -21.62 -23.58 -48.92
N GLU A 648 -22.73 -23.08 -48.37
CA GLU A 648 -22.87 -21.65 -48.03
C GLU A 648 -22.05 -21.24 -46.80
N GLU A 649 -21.98 -22.09 -45.77
CA GLU A 649 -21.15 -21.81 -44.56
C GLU A 649 -19.66 -21.87 -44.85
N GLN A 650 -19.19 -22.85 -45.63
CA GLN A 650 -17.78 -22.94 -46.01
C GLN A 650 -17.32 -21.79 -46.92
N LEU A 651 -18.17 -21.33 -47.81
CA LEU A 651 -17.89 -20.17 -48.68
C LEU A 651 -17.87 -18.85 -47.91
N ALA A 652 -18.71 -18.71 -46.89
CA ALA A 652 -18.77 -17.53 -46.02
C ALA A 652 -17.55 -17.45 -45.06
N GLN A 653 -17.14 -18.59 -44.51
CA GLN A 653 -15.97 -18.68 -43.64
C GLN A 653 -14.66 -18.51 -44.44
N ALA A 654 -14.51 -19.07 -45.62
CA ALA A 654 -13.35 -18.87 -46.49
C ALA A 654 -13.21 -17.41 -46.94
N LYS A 655 -14.28 -16.72 -47.27
CA LYS A 655 -14.27 -15.29 -47.64
C LYS A 655 -13.96 -14.38 -46.46
N LYS A 656 -14.37 -14.72 -45.22
CA LYS A 656 -13.97 -14.00 -43.98
C LYS A 656 -12.48 -14.16 -43.69
N ALA A 657 -11.98 -15.40 -43.73
CA ALA A 657 -10.56 -15.71 -43.49
C ALA A 657 -9.64 -15.03 -44.53
N GLN A 658 -10.04 -15.02 -45.79
CA GLN A 658 -9.26 -14.40 -46.85
C GLN A 658 -9.17 -12.86 -46.70
N ARG A 659 -10.26 -12.20 -46.31
CA ARG A 659 -10.31 -10.76 -46.01
C ARG A 659 -9.45 -10.37 -44.79
N GLU A 660 -9.35 -11.25 -43.78
CA GLU A 660 -8.54 -11.03 -42.58
C GLU A 660 -7.06 -11.18 -42.88
N VAL A 661 -6.68 -12.17 -43.67
CA VAL A 661 -5.29 -12.38 -44.15
C VAL A 661 -4.84 -11.22 -45.04
N GLU A 662 -5.67 -10.73 -45.95
CA GLU A 662 -5.36 -9.54 -46.78
C GLU A 662 -5.21 -8.26 -45.93
N ARG A 663 -6.02 -8.08 -44.89
CA ARG A 663 -5.86 -6.96 -43.93
C ARG A 663 -4.54 -7.02 -43.16
N ILE A 664 -4.13 -8.21 -42.73
CA ILE A 664 -2.86 -8.41 -42.00
C ILE A 664 -1.66 -8.19 -42.95
N LEU A 665 -1.72 -8.67 -44.18
CA LEU A 665 -0.67 -8.48 -45.16
C LEU A 665 -0.54 -7.00 -45.59
N ALA A 666 -1.66 -6.30 -45.79
CA ALA A 666 -1.66 -4.88 -46.08
C ALA A 666 -1.17 -3.98 -44.92
N ARG A 667 -1.36 -4.41 -43.67
CA ARG A 667 -0.70 -3.75 -42.50
C ARG A 667 0.80 -4.00 -42.44
N ARG A 668 1.26 -5.21 -42.74
CA ARG A 668 2.69 -5.55 -42.79
C ARG A 668 3.46 -4.86 -43.93
N SER A 669 2.87 -4.75 -45.10
CA SER A 669 3.51 -4.02 -46.22
C SER A 669 3.67 -2.54 -45.89
N ARG A 670 2.64 -1.88 -45.34
CA ARG A 670 2.71 -0.47 -44.90
C ARG A 670 3.72 -0.24 -43.76
N GLN A 671 3.93 -1.24 -42.91
CA GLN A 671 4.93 -1.18 -41.83
C GLN A 671 6.36 -1.43 -42.33
N LYS A 672 6.53 -2.29 -43.36
CA LYS A 672 7.82 -2.49 -44.07
C LYS A 672 8.24 -1.26 -44.89
N GLU A 673 7.30 -0.63 -45.61
CA GLU A 673 7.55 0.62 -46.32
C GLU A 673 7.93 1.80 -45.42
N ARG A 674 7.31 1.90 -44.24
CA ARG A 674 7.71 2.89 -43.22
C ARG A 674 9.10 2.60 -42.60
N LYS A 675 9.51 1.32 -42.48
CA LYS A 675 10.86 0.95 -42.00
C LYS A 675 11.94 1.04 -43.07
N ALA A 676 11.59 0.90 -44.32
CA ALA A 676 12.54 1.05 -45.45
C ALA A 676 12.90 2.52 -45.74
N GLN A 677 11.99 3.45 -45.38
CA GLN A 677 12.24 4.90 -45.49
C GLN A 677 13.01 5.51 -44.30
N ALA A 678 13.35 4.70 -43.26
CA ALA A 678 14.01 5.16 -42.04
C ALA A 678 15.44 4.63 -41.85
N LYS A 679 16.16 4.30 -42.95
CA LYS A 679 17.60 4.04 -42.84
C LYS A 679 18.38 5.24 -43.37
N PRO A 680 19.12 5.97 -42.53
CA PRO A 680 20.12 6.93 -43.00
C PRO A 680 21.41 6.17 -43.39
N SER A 681 21.76 6.24 -44.65
CA SER A 681 23.07 5.88 -45.13
C SER A 681 24.10 6.91 -44.64
N VAL A 682 25.07 6.45 -43.87
CA VAL A 682 26.25 7.25 -43.51
C VAL A 682 27.22 7.21 -44.68
N SER A 683 27.39 8.34 -45.33
CA SER A 683 28.51 8.59 -46.21
C SER A 683 29.24 9.85 -45.72
N LEU A 684 30.47 9.63 -45.33
CA LEU A 684 31.44 10.65 -44.95
C LEU A 684 32.00 11.34 -46.21
N THR A 685 31.65 12.59 -46.41
CA THR A 685 32.56 13.56 -47.04
C THR A 685 32.12 14.99 -46.72
N PRO A 686 33.01 15.92 -46.42
CA PRO A 686 32.67 17.27 -46.06
C PRO A 686 32.51 18.14 -47.31
N LYS A 687 31.31 18.71 -47.46
CA LYS A 687 31.12 19.85 -48.34
C LYS A 687 30.42 20.98 -47.63
N GLN A 688 31.14 22.05 -47.52
CA GLN A 688 30.60 23.40 -47.26
C GLN A 688 29.49 23.66 -48.27
N THR A 689 28.34 24.06 -47.78
CA THR A 689 27.34 24.80 -48.56
C THR A 689 26.64 25.77 -47.66
N GLU A 690 26.66 26.98 -48.12
CA GLU A 690 26.05 28.18 -47.60
C GLU A 690 24.56 28.01 -47.23
N ASP A 691 24.20 28.58 -46.09
CA ASP A 691 22.83 28.82 -45.65
C ASP A 691 22.13 29.79 -46.62
N THR A 692 21.16 29.31 -47.35
CA THR A 692 20.09 30.14 -47.91
C THR A 692 18.79 29.83 -47.14
N PRO A 693 18.16 30.81 -46.53
CA PRO A 693 16.90 30.61 -45.80
C PRO A 693 15.74 30.39 -46.79
N PRO A 694 14.76 29.53 -46.46
CA PRO A 694 13.56 29.37 -47.29
C PRO A 694 12.70 30.65 -47.26
N PRO A 695 11.92 30.92 -48.31
CA PRO A 695 11.23 32.19 -48.52
C PRO A 695 10.17 32.43 -47.42
N THR A 696 10.31 33.55 -46.77
CA THR A 696 9.34 34.16 -45.87
C THR A 696 8.08 34.52 -46.60
N GLN A 697 6.94 33.92 -46.27
CA GLN A 697 5.64 34.44 -46.68
C GLN A 697 5.31 35.69 -45.84
N HIS A 698 5.22 36.83 -46.49
CA HIS A 698 4.72 38.07 -45.90
C HIS A 698 3.21 38.01 -45.79
N GLY A 699 2.69 37.60 -44.62
CA GLY A 699 1.32 37.78 -44.23
C GLY A 699 1.25 38.76 -43.04
N GLU A 700 0.18 39.53 -42.92
CA GLU A 700 -0.03 40.44 -41.78
C GLU A 700 -0.28 39.62 -40.51
N LEU A 701 0.44 39.98 -39.40
CA LEU A 701 0.25 39.40 -38.09
C LEU A 701 -1.09 39.88 -37.51
N GLN A 702 -1.98 38.93 -37.17
CA GLN A 702 -3.29 39.19 -36.59
C GLN A 702 -3.44 38.42 -35.27
N VAL A 703 -4.34 38.90 -34.37
CA VAL A 703 -4.69 38.19 -33.14
C VAL A 703 -5.27 36.83 -33.51
N GLY A 704 -4.76 35.73 -32.87
CA GLY A 704 -5.09 34.37 -33.22
C GLY A 704 -4.13 33.68 -34.21
N SER A 705 -3.21 34.40 -34.85
CA SER A 705 -2.19 33.82 -35.75
C SER A 705 -1.16 33.01 -34.98
N VAL A 706 -0.78 31.82 -35.53
CA VAL A 706 0.30 31.02 -34.98
C VAL A 706 1.63 31.53 -35.51
N VAL A 707 2.54 31.89 -34.61
CA VAL A 707 3.81 32.53 -34.91
C VAL A 707 4.99 31.77 -34.32
N ARG A 708 6.13 31.91 -34.97
CA ARG A 708 7.43 31.46 -34.49
C ARG A 708 8.22 32.67 -33.99
N ILE A 709 8.91 32.45 -32.88
CA ILE A 709 9.81 33.45 -32.27
C ILE A 709 11.20 33.28 -32.90
N ASP A 710 11.83 34.36 -33.29
CA ASP A 710 13.18 34.34 -33.88
C ASP A 710 14.19 33.72 -32.88
N GLY A 711 14.95 32.71 -33.35
CA GLY A 711 15.91 31.96 -32.52
C GLY A 711 15.31 30.82 -31.68
N GLN A 712 13.98 30.52 -31.76
CA GLN A 712 13.35 29.44 -31.03
C GLN A 712 12.53 28.51 -31.93
N LYS A 713 12.52 27.20 -31.61
CA LYS A 713 11.71 26.20 -32.33
C LYS A 713 10.26 26.09 -31.82
N ALA A 714 9.89 26.88 -30.82
CA ALA A 714 8.57 26.87 -30.23
C ALA A 714 7.59 27.74 -31.03
N LEU A 715 6.35 27.25 -31.22
CA LEU A 715 5.24 27.97 -31.85
C LEU A 715 4.32 28.49 -30.76
N GLY A 716 3.86 29.73 -30.91
CA GLY A 716 2.94 30.41 -30.02
C GLY A 716 1.77 31.06 -30.75
N THR A 717 0.64 31.26 -30.09
CA THR A 717 -0.54 31.95 -30.64
C THR A 717 -0.62 33.38 -30.11
N ILE A 718 -0.83 34.36 -30.99
CA ILE A 718 -0.95 35.78 -30.61
C ILE A 718 -2.29 36.01 -29.87
N LEU A 719 -2.21 36.49 -28.64
CA LEU A 719 -3.39 36.81 -27.80
C LEU A 719 -3.80 38.27 -27.92
N SER A 720 -2.81 39.17 -27.99
CA SER A 720 -3.04 40.62 -28.24
C SER A 720 -1.85 41.18 -29.03
N LEU A 721 -2.12 42.17 -29.86
CA LEU A 721 -1.15 42.82 -30.73
C LEU A 721 -1.23 44.32 -30.61
N THR A 722 -0.09 44.97 -30.35
CA THR A 722 0.09 46.43 -30.39
C THR A 722 1.04 46.84 -31.49
N GLU A 723 1.22 48.12 -31.73
CA GLU A 723 2.11 48.56 -32.82
C GLU A 723 3.59 48.09 -32.68
N ARG A 724 4.07 47.90 -31.43
CA ARG A 724 5.48 47.55 -31.16
C ARG A 724 5.66 46.16 -30.58
N GLU A 725 4.65 45.61 -29.90
CA GLU A 725 4.78 44.36 -29.14
C GLU A 725 3.55 43.44 -29.32
N ALA A 726 3.73 42.17 -29.15
CA ALA A 726 2.65 41.16 -29.12
C ALA A 726 2.75 40.27 -27.89
N VAL A 727 1.60 39.98 -27.27
CA VAL A 727 1.48 39.00 -26.22
C VAL A 727 1.16 37.64 -26.85
N ILE A 728 2.02 36.66 -26.60
CA ILE A 728 1.94 35.30 -27.20
C ILE A 728 1.71 34.27 -26.12
N ALA A 729 0.82 33.32 -26.38
CA ALA A 729 0.65 32.10 -25.56
C ALA A 729 1.57 30.99 -26.08
N LEU A 730 2.49 30.54 -25.25
CA LEU A 730 3.35 29.36 -25.43
C LEU A 730 2.88 28.26 -24.48
N GLY A 731 1.86 27.48 -24.87
CA GLY A 731 1.22 26.54 -23.95
C GLY A 731 0.48 27.26 -22.81
N ALA A 732 0.86 27.06 -21.56
CA ALA A 732 0.29 27.72 -20.38
C ALA A 732 0.95 29.08 -20.03
N LEU A 733 2.04 29.45 -20.68
CA LEU A 733 2.80 30.67 -20.42
C LEU A 733 2.41 31.79 -21.39
N LYS A 734 2.19 33.00 -20.84
CA LYS A 734 1.98 34.23 -21.63
C LYS A 734 3.25 35.07 -21.59
N THR A 735 3.78 35.47 -22.75
CA THR A 735 5.00 36.24 -22.85
C THR A 735 4.80 37.42 -23.81
N THR A 736 5.31 38.58 -23.46
CA THR A 736 5.31 39.76 -24.34
C THR A 736 6.61 39.80 -25.13
N ILE A 737 6.52 39.91 -26.47
CA ILE A 737 7.66 39.87 -27.40
C ILE A 737 7.54 40.99 -28.45
N PRO A 738 8.62 41.69 -28.76
CA PRO A 738 8.63 42.71 -29.83
C PRO A 738 8.19 42.12 -31.18
N ARG A 739 7.32 42.82 -31.89
CA ARG A 739 6.74 42.42 -33.18
C ARG A 739 7.80 42.07 -34.25
N SER A 740 8.97 42.70 -34.20
CA SER A 740 10.09 42.47 -35.14
C SER A 740 10.72 41.08 -35.02
N ARG A 741 10.47 40.35 -33.93
CA ARG A 741 11.00 38.99 -33.66
C ARG A 741 9.99 37.87 -33.93
N LEU A 742 8.87 38.20 -34.60
CA LEU A 742 7.79 37.24 -34.84
C LEU A 742 7.62 36.98 -36.30
N HIS A 743 7.59 35.71 -36.68
CA HIS A 743 7.36 35.24 -38.04
C HIS A 743 6.13 34.35 -38.09
N LEU A 744 5.28 34.52 -39.10
CA LEU A 744 4.12 33.65 -39.31
C LEU A 744 4.57 32.20 -39.52
N ALA A 745 3.95 31.28 -38.80
CA ALA A 745 4.19 29.86 -39.02
C ALA A 745 3.53 29.38 -40.30
N SER A 746 4.16 28.41 -40.98
CA SER A 746 3.59 27.86 -42.22
C SER A 746 2.27 27.13 -41.93
N GLU A 747 1.35 27.05 -42.91
CA GLU A 747 0.07 26.34 -42.75
C GLU A 747 0.22 24.89 -42.24
N ALA A 748 1.31 24.22 -42.64
CA ALA A 748 1.60 22.87 -42.17
C ALA A 748 1.98 22.83 -40.67
N GLU A 749 2.65 23.85 -40.17
CA GLU A 749 3.04 24.01 -38.79
C GLU A 749 1.85 24.45 -37.92
N ALA A 750 1.03 25.35 -38.40
CA ALA A 750 -0.19 25.80 -37.77
C ALA A 750 -1.22 24.68 -37.62
N ARG A 751 -1.39 23.81 -38.64
CA ARG A 751 -2.25 22.62 -38.57
C ARG A 751 -1.74 21.55 -37.57
N ARG A 752 -0.43 21.44 -37.38
CA ARG A 752 0.16 20.55 -36.36
C ARG A 752 -0.01 21.11 -34.94
N HIS A 753 0.01 22.43 -34.80
CA HIS A 753 -0.23 23.10 -33.51
C HIS A 753 -1.69 23.01 -33.11
N GLY A 754 -2.65 23.20 -34.01
CA GLY A 754 -4.08 23.09 -33.79
C GLY A 754 -4.58 21.64 -33.48
N ARG A 755 -3.84 20.60 -33.94
CA ARG A 755 -4.17 19.18 -33.61
C ARG A 755 -3.69 18.69 -32.22
N LYS A 756 -2.82 19.44 -31.53
CA LYS A 756 -2.33 19.11 -30.17
C LYS A 756 -3.12 19.78 -29.06
N SER A 757 -4.11 20.59 -29.36
CA SER A 757 -4.85 21.40 -28.37
C SER A 757 -6.33 21.07 -28.24
N GLN A 758 -6.75 19.80 -28.34
CA GLN A 758 -8.05 19.30 -27.87
C GLN A 758 -7.99 17.77 -27.69
N PRO A 759 -8.54 17.12 -26.65
CA PRO A 759 -9.15 17.55 -25.40
C PRO A 759 -8.55 16.85 -24.16
N GLU A 760 -7.60 17.44 -23.49
CA GLU A 760 -7.19 16.97 -22.15
C GLU A 760 -7.67 17.87 -21.00
N VAL A 761 -8.28 19.01 -21.30
CA VAL A 761 -8.66 20.00 -20.27
C VAL A 761 -9.97 19.62 -19.55
N ALA A 762 -10.87 18.89 -20.20
CA ALA A 762 -12.17 18.54 -19.60
C ALA A 762 -12.09 17.41 -18.54
N VAL A 763 -11.12 16.51 -18.63
CA VAL A 763 -10.97 15.40 -17.66
C VAL A 763 -10.19 15.83 -16.42
N ARG A 764 -9.25 16.77 -16.56
CA ARG A 764 -8.49 17.30 -15.40
C ARG A 764 -9.29 18.26 -14.53
N SER A 765 -10.25 18.99 -15.10
CA SER A 765 -11.11 19.90 -14.31
C SER A 765 -12.08 19.15 -13.40
N THR A 766 -12.57 17.98 -13.80
CA THR A 766 -13.46 17.16 -12.96
C THR A 766 -12.72 16.53 -11.80
N GLN A 767 -11.49 16.04 -12.01
CA GLN A 767 -10.66 15.48 -10.94
C GLN A 767 -10.21 16.54 -9.91
N ILE A 768 -9.93 17.75 -10.36
CA ILE A 768 -9.56 18.87 -9.47
C ILE A 768 -10.79 19.33 -8.65
N ILE A 769 -11.96 19.37 -9.27
CA ILE A 769 -13.22 19.74 -8.58
C ILE A 769 -13.58 18.65 -7.55
N ASP A 770 -13.42 17.37 -7.88
CA ASP A 770 -13.65 16.27 -6.94
C ASP A 770 -12.62 16.26 -5.80
N GLN A 771 -11.35 16.57 -6.07
CA GLN A 771 -10.31 16.70 -5.03
C GLN A 771 -10.57 17.89 -4.11
N ILE A 772 -11.01 19.03 -4.64
CA ILE A 772 -11.38 20.20 -3.85
C ILE A 772 -12.64 19.90 -3.01
N HIS A 773 -13.61 19.16 -3.58
CA HIS A 773 -14.83 18.76 -2.86
C HIS A 773 -14.52 17.78 -1.72
N GLN A 774 -13.64 16.80 -1.94
CA GLN A 774 -13.18 15.88 -0.89
C GLN A 774 -12.33 16.59 0.20
N LYS A 775 -11.46 17.52 -0.18
CA LYS A 775 -10.71 18.34 0.80
C LYS A 775 -11.65 19.23 1.63
N ARG A 776 -12.67 19.81 1.01
CA ARG A 776 -13.67 20.62 1.72
C ARG A 776 -14.50 19.82 2.71
N LEU A 777 -14.82 18.56 2.41
CA LEU A 777 -15.54 17.65 3.31
C LEU A 777 -14.70 17.20 4.51
N ASN A 778 -13.38 17.13 4.36
CA ASN A 778 -12.44 16.67 5.38
C ASN A 778 -11.74 17.81 6.13
N PHE A 779 -11.96 19.07 5.75
CA PHE A 779 -11.35 20.22 6.39
C PHE A 779 -11.93 20.44 7.80
N ARG A 780 -11.05 20.44 8.80
CA ARG A 780 -11.44 20.77 10.19
C ARG A 780 -11.51 22.27 10.35
N GLN A 781 -12.66 22.80 10.77
CA GLN A 781 -12.87 24.22 10.96
C GLN A 781 -12.26 24.77 12.27
N GLU A 782 -11.41 23.98 12.92
CA GLU A 782 -10.79 24.31 14.20
C GLU A 782 -9.34 23.84 14.27
N ILE A 783 -8.45 24.71 14.75
CA ILE A 783 -7.05 24.40 15.01
C ILE A 783 -6.68 24.67 16.47
N ASP A 784 -5.96 23.76 17.11
CA ASP A 784 -5.48 23.89 18.49
C ASP A 784 -3.97 24.23 18.49
N VAL A 785 -3.66 25.44 18.96
CA VAL A 785 -2.29 25.97 19.06
C VAL A 785 -1.84 26.17 20.52
N ARG A 786 -2.55 25.57 21.45
CA ARG A 786 -2.18 25.64 22.87
C ARG A 786 -0.85 24.95 23.12
N GLY A 787 0.04 25.60 23.81
CA GLY A 787 1.39 25.08 24.08
C GLY A 787 2.44 25.39 23.01
N PHE A 788 2.07 26.00 21.88
CA PHE A 788 3.01 26.42 20.86
C PHE A 788 3.73 27.72 21.30
N ARG A 789 4.93 27.95 20.76
CA ARG A 789 5.60 29.25 20.87
C ARG A 789 4.89 30.24 19.94
N ALA A 790 4.98 31.54 20.26
CA ALA A 790 4.25 32.59 19.54
C ALA A 790 4.50 32.54 18.01
N ASN A 791 5.74 32.36 17.57
CA ASN A 791 6.09 32.27 16.13
C ASN A 791 5.53 31.01 15.50
N GLU A 792 5.63 29.87 16.16
CA GLU A 792 5.10 28.58 15.67
C GLU A 792 3.55 28.60 15.57
N ALA A 793 2.91 29.27 16.52
CA ALA A 793 1.45 29.44 16.50
C ALA A 793 1.00 30.32 15.34
N VAL A 794 1.70 31.42 15.08
CA VAL A 794 1.40 32.33 13.94
C VAL A 794 1.59 31.61 12.61
N ASP A 795 2.70 30.84 12.44
CA ASP A 795 2.94 30.07 11.21
C ASP A 795 1.85 29.00 10.99
N ALA A 796 1.48 28.26 12.05
CA ALA A 796 0.42 27.26 11.97
C ALA A 796 -0.95 27.87 11.60
N VAL A 797 -1.29 29.01 12.19
CA VAL A 797 -2.52 29.76 11.89
C VAL A 797 -2.48 30.34 10.48
N ALA A 798 -1.32 30.79 9.98
CA ALA A 798 -1.14 31.29 8.63
C ALA A 798 -1.49 30.20 7.58
N TYR A 799 -0.92 29.02 7.72
CA TYR A 799 -1.23 27.88 6.82
C TYR A 799 -2.71 27.48 6.89
N PHE A 800 -3.27 27.45 8.09
CA PHE A 800 -4.67 27.09 8.32
C PHE A 800 -5.65 28.06 7.70
N VAL A 801 -5.38 29.37 7.83
CA VAL A 801 -6.20 30.47 7.23
C VAL A 801 -6.08 30.44 5.71
N ASP A 802 -4.88 30.24 5.16
CA ASP A 802 -4.66 30.13 3.71
C ASP A 802 -5.42 28.92 3.13
N GLU A 803 -5.40 27.78 3.81
CA GLU A 803 -6.15 26.60 3.39
C GLU A 803 -7.67 26.82 3.47
N ALA A 804 -8.16 27.48 4.52
CA ALA A 804 -9.56 27.84 4.68
C ALA A 804 -10.04 28.78 3.56
N LEU A 805 -9.24 29.79 3.20
CA LEU A 805 -9.51 30.71 2.09
C LEU A 805 -9.54 29.98 0.73
N GLN A 806 -8.61 29.06 0.47
CA GLN A 806 -8.60 28.27 -0.76
C GLN A 806 -9.83 27.36 -0.90
N LEU A 807 -10.33 26.84 0.23
CA LEU A 807 -11.50 25.95 0.28
C LEU A 807 -12.83 26.70 0.34
N GLY A 808 -12.80 28.05 0.46
CA GLY A 808 -14.00 28.91 0.57
C GLY A 808 -14.81 28.60 1.84
N VAL A 809 -14.13 28.38 2.97
CA VAL A 809 -14.75 28.19 4.28
C VAL A 809 -15.08 29.57 4.87
N ALA A 810 -16.33 29.78 5.27
CA ALA A 810 -16.78 31.09 5.73
C ALA A 810 -16.29 31.46 7.13
N GLN A 811 -16.02 30.45 7.99
CA GLN A 811 -15.66 30.69 9.39
C GLN A 811 -14.77 29.57 9.92
N VAL A 812 -13.71 29.91 10.67
CA VAL A 812 -12.82 28.96 11.35
C VAL A 812 -12.50 29.43 12.78
N ARG A 813 -12.01 28.51 13.63
CA ARG A 813 -11.73 28.72 15.03
C ARG A 813 -10.28 28.38 15.36
N VAL A 814 -9.65 29.21 16.19
CA VAL A 814 -8.29 29.01 16.69
C VAL A 814 -8.31 28.95 18.21
N LEU A 815 -7.94 27.78 18.77
CA LEU A 815 -7.83 27.55 20.21
C LEU A 815 -6.42 27.91 20.68
N HIS A 816 -6.25 29.00 21.38
CA HIS A 816 -4.95 29.46 21.93
C HIS A 816 -4.92 29.45 23.48
N GLY A 817 -6.07 29.22 24.12
CA GLY A 817 -6.17 29.20 25.58
C GLY A 817 -6.23 30.59 26.24
N THR A 818 -6.54 30.61 27.53
CA THR A 818 -6.74 31.82 28.34
C THR A 818 -5.50 32.24 29.15
N GLY A 819 -4.29 31.73 28.89
CA GLY A 819 -3.08 31.97 29.66
C GLY A 819 -2.65 33.43 29.74
N THR A 820 -1.39 33.79 29.51
CA THR A 820 -0.87 35.17 29.57
C THR A 820 -1.43 36.10 28.47
N GLY A 821 -2.18 35.56 27.50
CA GLY A 821 -2.70 36.31 26.35
C GLY A 821 -1.71 36.50 25.20
N ALA A 822 -0.44 36.15 25.37
CA ALA A 822 0.59 36.39 24.37
C ALA A 822 0.29 35.72 23.01
N LEU A 823 -0.21 34.48 22.98
CA LEU A 823 -0.61 33.80 21.76
C LEU A 823 -1.78 34.47 21.07
N ARG A 824 -2.79 34.87 21.85
CA ARG A 824 -3.96 35.62 21.36
C ARG A 824 -3.54 36.92 20.67
N GLU A 825 -2.67 37.69 21.29
CA GLU A 825 -2.20 38.98 20.78
C GLU A 825 -1.34 38.81 19.52
N SER A 826 -0.44 37.85 19.48
CA SER A 826 0.38 37.54 18.31
C SER A 826 -0.45 37.07 17.12
N ILE A 827 -1.44 36.20 17.35
CA ILE A 827 -2.35 35.70 16.30
C ILE A 827 -3.21 36.83 15.77
N ARG A 828 -3.78 37.66 16.62
CA ARG A 828 -4.63 38.79 16.19
C ARG A 828 -3.82 39.87 15.46
N SER A 829 -2.59 40.14 15.87
CA SER A 829 -1.70 41.04 15.15
C SER A 829 -1.42 40.54 13.73
N TYR A 830 -1.20 39.24 13.56
CA TYR A 830 -1.07 38.60 12.24
C TYR A 830 -2.36 38.73 11.42
N LEU A 831 -3.52 38.33 11.97
CA LEU A 831 -4.82 38.33 11.28
C LEU A 831 -5.22 39.71 10.77
N SER A 832 -4.86 40.79 11.47
CA SER A 832 -5.14 42.17 11.05
C SER A 832 -4.44 42.54 9.73
N GLY A 833 -3.40 41.81 9.31
CA GLY A 833 -2.68 42.03 8.05
C GLY A 833 -3.11 41.11 6.90
N VAL A 834 -4.03 40.16 7.10
CA VAL A 834 -4.42 39.17 6.10
C VAL A 834 -5.60 39.66 5.25
N SER A 835 -5.40 39.86 3.95
CA SER A 835 -6.40 40.42 3.03
C SER A 835 -7.65 39.57 2.79
N GLY A 836 -7.67 38.32 3.25
CA GLY A 836 -8.79 37.38 3.11
C GLY A 836 -9.66 37.23 4.35
N VAL A 837 -9.28 37.85 5.47
CA VAL A 837 -10.03 37.85 6.74
C VAL A 837 -10.92 39.07 6.79
N ARG A 838 -12.22 38.84 7.05
CA ARG A 838 -13.24 39.89 7.16
C ARG A 838 -13.27 40.47 8.56
N ASP A 839 -13.32 39.59 9.58
CA ASP A 839 -13.39 39.99 10.99
C ASP A 839 -12.86 38.84 11.87
N PHE A 840 -12.45 39.17 13.10
CA PHE A 840 -12.08 38.17 14.10
C PHE A 840 -12.47 38.66 15.51
N HIS A 841 -13.09 37.74 16.29
CA HIS A 841 -13.62 38.07 17.63
C HIS A 841 -13.43 36.89 18.59
N ASP A 842 -13.69 37.11 19.88
CA ASP A 842 -13.69 36.02 20.86
C ASP A 842 -14.93 35.12 20.68
N GLU A 843 -14.84 33.86 20.96
CA GLU A 843 -15.97 32.91 20.98
C GLU A 843 -16.93 33.26 22.15
N ASP A 844 -18.18 32.80 22.06
CA ASP A 844 -19.16 32.94 23.14
C ASP A 844 -18.61 32.32 24.45
N VAL A 845 -18.83 32.98 25.59
CA VAL A 845 -18.35 32.55 26.92
C VAL A 845 -18.75 31.11 27.25
N ARG A 846 -19.91 30.65 26.72
CA ARG A 846 -20.39 29.25 26.87
C ARG A 846 -19.60 28.22 26.10
N PHE A 847 -18.84 28.63 25.07
CA PHE A 847 -18.08 27.73 24.18
C PHE A 847 -16.57 27.92 24.23
N GLY A 848 -16.06 28.66 25.19
CA GLY A 848 -14.62 28.84 25.40
C GLY A 848 -14.15 30.28 25.55
N GLY A 849 -14.98 31.25 25.23
CA GLY A 849 -14.74 32.68 25.45
C GLY A 849 -13.42 33.19 24.89
N ALA A 850 -12.70 33.99 25.69
CA ALA A 850 -11.44 34.61 25.33
C ALA A 850 -10.26 33.63 25.07
N GLY A 851 -10.49 32.31 25.23
CA GLY A 851 -9.50 31.26 24.91
C GLY A 851 -9.51 30.80 23.44
N ILE A 852 -10.54 31.25 22.68
CA ILE A 852 -10.75 30.90 21.27
C ILE A 852 -10.95 32.18 20.47
N THR A 853 -10.23 32.31 19.35
CA THR A 853 -10.49 33.36 18.36
C THR A 853 -11.23 32.77 17.18
N VAL A 854 -12.40 33.32 16.89
CA VAL A 854 -13.22 33.01 15.70
C VAL A 854 -12.80 33.97 14.60
N ILE A 855 -12.59 33.46 13.41
CA ILE A 855 -12.13 34.18 12.23
C ILE A 855 -13.20 34.07 11.15
N GLU A 856 -13.74 35.17 10.69
CA GLU A 856 -14.66 35.25 9.56
C GLU A 856 -13.89 35.57 8.27
N MET A 857 -14.12 34.79 7.24
CA MET A 857 -13.47 34.92 5.93
C MET A 857 -14.35 35.78 5.00
N ASN A 858 -13.70 36.45 4.01
CA ASN A 858 -14.40 37.23 2.99
C ASN A 858 -15.18 36.36 2.01
#